data_ad66bf9c58fe4def7939f4f05c797265
#
_entry.id   ad66bf9c58fe4def7939f4f05c797265
#
_cell.length_a   1.000
_cell.length_b   1.000
_cell.length_c   1.000
_cell.angle_alpha   90.00
_cell.angle_beta   90.00
_cell.angle_gamma   90.00
#
_symmetry.space_group_name_H-M   'P 1'
#
loop_
_entity.id
_entity.type
_entity.pdbx_description
1 polymer ?
#
loop_
_entity_poly.entity_id
_entity_poly.type
_entity_poly.pdbx_seq_one_letter_code
_entity_poly.pdbx_strand_id
1 'polypeptide(L)'
;MFETIFSIMLTIAMTLLWGIAGITAAGLPYAKTSRSLNQRSTFLLWVTGTALVLSAAWYGAITLQLIKDGWLFVEGTVKMLVPLTLLPQLYIVGAILPRLKSLRNSGEESPTPSSREAAAQPSILLSFFAAALASGISAFSTVFAQPVLPGLSQVGYRFLLVVLLLLVPAIFANRRYMKVKRGKTLRRGLVARLLKFAFAGILTAMVAIALLVGNVLVGVQVSKLPETSDMMNHDWMDEGGGTATRMSGGSNHQHHVHHPPDSADSSQVEVASLTGDISQPADRTFELVAQRKELTLDSGAVVDAWTYNGEIAPELRVKQGEMIEVKLVNQDIDRGVTIHWHGYNVPNAMDGVPGMTQNVVKSGQSFTYKFRAEQEGTYWFHSHQQAAEQVVKGLFGTLIVEPKQETEVYDEEVTMINHRWETDQGYQKAFGNHDEFQWKQVKPGKIVKLRIINAHNLSEKYLLQGADFRIASIDGVRIQDPQPLSDETAFRLGAGGRYDVVFTMPDRPVFFKLGDAKNESNPGMVFYAGSAPERPVFQAESAEFDPSDYGKPVVNDVKAASQFDREFHMILGNEMGFYNGRFHFLWTINGEVYPRVPTFVVQEGDRVKTTFVNKSLGEHPMHLHGHHMTVLKKNGKKVATPWLTDTLNVLPGESYEVAFIADNSGMWMDHCHNLDHAATGMTLHLMYDHVLPSYEVGTRSGNLPD
;
A
#
# COMPACT_ATOMS: atom_id res chain seq x y z
N MET A 1 8.68 7.28 8.79
CA MET A 1 9.97 6.90 8.16
C MET A 1 11.16 6.91 9.13
N PHE A 2 11.48 8.02 9.84
CA PHE A 2 12.61 8.06 10.80
C PHE A 2 12.51 7.00 11.88
N GLU A 3 11.33 6.80 12.48
CA GLU A 3 11.09 5.83 13.55
C GLU A 3 11.27 4.38 13.08
N THR A 4 10.82 4.08 11.87
CA THR A 4 11.01 2.75 11.24
C THR A 4 12.49 2.47 10.99
N ILE A 5 13.23 3.43 10.41
CA ILE A 5 14.68 3.31 10.17
C ILE A 5 15.40 3.12 11.51
N PHE A 6 15.05 3.90 12.53
CA PHE A 6 15.64 3.80 13.86
C PHE A 6 15.40 2.42 14.49
N SER A 7 14.17 1.90 14.40
CA SER A 7 13.82 0.54 14.86
C SER A 7 14.64 -0.53 14.15
N ILE A 8 14.82 -0.43 12.84
CA ILE A 8 15.65 -1.34 12.04
C ILE A 8 17.11 -1.29 12.49
N MET A 9 17.67 -0.10 12.67
CA MET A 9 19.05 0.07 13.13
C MET A 9 19.26 -0.57 14.51
N LEU A 10 18.33 -0.39 15.45
CA LEU A 10 18.40 -1.00 16.78
C LEU A 10 18.34 -2.53 16.70
N THR A 11 17.42 -3.10 15.90
CA THR A 11 17.31 -4.57 15.78
C THR A 11 18.50 -5.21 15.10
N ILE A 12 19.12 -4.54 14.11
CA ILE A 12 20.39 -4.96 13.50
C ILE A 12 21.52 -4.92 14.54
N ALA A 13 21.66 -3.82 15.29
CA ALA A 13 22.67 -3.69 16.32
C ALA A 13 22.51 -4.74 17.43
N MET A 14 21.27 -5.02 17.85
CA MET A 14 20.94 -6.11 18.79
C MET A 14 21.37 -7.46 18.22
N THR A 15 21.08 -7.74 16.95
CA THR A 15 21.47 -8.99 16.26
C THR A 15 22.98 -9.19 16.34
N LEU A 16 23.76 -8.16 16.02
CA LEU A 16 25.22 -8.20 16.06
C LEU A 16 25.76 -8.43 17.49
N LEU A 17 25.24 -7.69 18.46
CA LEU A 17 25.72 -7.81 19.84
C LEU A 17 25.35 -9.16 20.46
N TRP A 18 24.13 -9.66 20.27
CA TRP A 18 23.75 -10.99 20.71
C TRP A 18 24.54 -12.08 19.98
N GLY A 19 24.89 -11.89 18.72
CA GLY A 19 25.78 -12.76 17.94
C GLY A 19 27.19 -12.79 18.53
N ILE A 20 27.77 -11.61 18.85
CA ILE A 20 29.09 -11.49 19.53
C ILE A 20 29.05 -12.18 20.89
N ALA A 21 27.98 -12.00 21.67
CA ALA A 21 27.79 -12.66 22.94
C ALA A 21 27.76 -14.18 22.75
N GLY A 22 27.05 -14.72 21.76
CA GLY A 22 27.01 -16.15 21.43
C GLY A 22 28.39 -16.70 21.05
N ILE A 23 29.15 -15.98 20.21
CA ILE A 23 30.52 -16.36 19.83
C ILE A 23 31.43 -16.36 21.06
N THR A 24 31.34 -15.34 21.91
CA THR A 24 32.12 -15.25 23.15
C THR A 24 31.79 -16.40 24.12
N ALA A 25 30.49 -16.69 24.29
CA ALA A 25 30.00 -17.82 25.09
C ALA A 25 30.54 -19.17 24.58
N ALA A 26 30.62 -19.32 23.25
CA ALA A 26 31.22 -20.50 22.63
C ALA A 26 32.68 -20.69 23.03
N GLY A 27 33.39 -19.63 23.38
CA GLY A 27 34.79 -19.59 23.77
C GLY A 27 35.02 -19.90 25.27
N LEU A 28 34.03 -19.79 26.13
CA LEU A 28 34.20 -20.00 27.59
C LEU A 28 34.81 -21.35 28.00
N PRO A 29 34.33 -22.52 27.48
CA PRO A 29 34.82 -23.83 27.86
C PRO A 29 36.30 -24.10 27.48
N TYR A 30 36.89 -23.25 26.65
CA TYR A 30 38.28 -23.36 26.21
C TYR A 30 39.24 -22.48 27.01
N ALA A 31 38.80 -21.85 28.08
CA ALA A 31 39.64 -21.07 28.97
C ALA A 31 40.66 -22.03 29.67
N LYS A 32 41.97 -21.73 29.54
CA LYS A 32 43.03 -22.53 30.13
C LYS A 32 43.28 -22.18 31.58
N THR A 33 43.13 -20.91 31.97
CA THR A 33 43.34 -20.34 33.27
C THR A 33 42.07 -19.70 33.79
N SER A 34 41.90 -19.63 35.11
CA SER A 34 40.77 -18.90 35.74
C SER A 34 40.80 -17.44 35.37
N ARG A 35 41.97 -16.82 35.20
CA ARG A 35 42.11 -15.44 34.71
C ARG A 35 41.51 -15.30 33.31
N SER A 36 41.76 -16.22 32.38
CA SER A 36 41.20 -16.21 31.04
C SER A 36 39.68 -16.42 31.02
N LEU A 37 39.18 -17.29 31.93
CA LEU A 37 37.72 -17.52 32.07
C LEU A 37 37.04 -16.25 32.62
N ASN A 38 37.65 -15.63 33.65
CA ASN A 38 37.16 -14.39 34.24
C ASN A 38 37.12 -13.25 33.21
N GLN A 39 38.19 -13.02 32.43
CA GLN A 39 38.24 -12.01 31.41
C GLN A 39 37.13 -12.20 30.33
N ARG A 40 36.95 -13.44 29.86
CA ARG A 40 35.90 -13.75 28.88
C ARG A 40 34.49 -13.61 29.45
N SER A 41 34.26 -14.04 30.67
CA SER A 41 32.98 -13.88 31.37
C SER A 41 32.68 -12.41 31.61
N THR A 42 33.68 -11.60 32.00
CA THR A 42 33.52 -10.14 32.18
C THR A 42 33.20 -9.46 30.84
N PHE A 43 33.93 -9.79 29.75
CA PHE A 43 33.64 -9.25 28.42
C PHE A 43 32.22 -9.63 27.96
N LEU A 44 31.81 -10.90 28.17
CA LEU A 44 30.46 -11.37 27.86
C LEU A 44 29.37 -10.62 28.66
N LEU A 45 29.63 -10.34 29.93
CA LEU A 45 28.72 -9.52 30.77
C LEU A 45 28.57 -8.09 30.22
N TRP A 46 29.68 -7.46 29.79
CA TRP A 46 29.66 -6.14 29.16
C TRP A 46 28.84 -6.14 27.86
N VAL A 47 29.12 -7.07 26.96
CA VAL A 47 28.38 -7.19 25.69
C VAL A 47 26.89 -7.44 25.95
N THR A 48 26.58 -8.32 26.91
CA THR A 48 25.19 -8.59 27.31
C THR A 48 24.49 -7.35 27.87
N GLY A 49 25.20 -6.59 28.73
CA GLY A 49 24.66 -5.34 29.28
C GLY A 49 24.34 -4.32 28.19
N THR A 50 25.28 -4.13 27.23
CA THR A 50 25.06 -3.24 26.09
C THR A 50 23.89 -3.71 25.23
N ALA A 51 23.78 -5.01 24.93
CA ALA A 51 22.69 -5.57 24.16
C ALA A 51 21.32 -5.38 24.85
N LEU A 52 21.26 -5.52 26.18
CA LEU A 52 20.05 -5.25 26.97
C LEU A 52 19.65 -3.77 26.96
N VAL A 53 20.63 -2.85 27.00
CA VAL A 53 20.36 -1.40 26.88
C VAL A 53 19.75 -1.08 25.51
N LEU A 54 20.31 -1.61 24.43
CA LEU A 54 19.73 -1.41 23.10
C LEU A 54 18.34 -2.05 22.97
N SER A 55 18.13 -3.21 23.59
CA SER A 55 16.80 -3.84 23.62
C SER A 55 15.79 -2.96 24.37
N ALA A 56 16.17 -2.39 25.52
CA ALA A 56 15.33 -1.45 26.26
C ALA A 56 15.02 -0.20 25.42
N ALA A 57 15.99 0.32 24.66
CA ALA A 57 15.78 1.44 23.76
C ALA A 57 14.78 1.08 22.63
N TRP A 58 14.86 -0.13 22.09
CA TRP A 58 13.90 -0.61 21.08
C TRP A 58 12.48 -0.75 21.64
N TYR A 59 12.31 -1.36 22.83
CA TYR A 59 11.00 -1.42 23.48
C TYR A 59 10.47 -0.02 23.85
N GLY A 60 11.36 0.89 24.25
CA GLY A 60 11.01 2.30 24.47
C GLY A 60 10.51 3.00 23.22
N ALA A 61 11.16 2.76 22.07
CA ALA A 61 10.71 3.29 20.78
C ALA A 61 9.31 2.80 20.38
N ILE A 62 9.01 1.49 20.60
CA ILE A 62 7.67 0.93 20.38
C ILE A 62 6.65 1.59 21.31
N THR A 63 7.01 1.82 22.56
CA THR A 63 6.11 2.49 23.55
C THR A 63 5.84 3.93 23.14
N LEU A 64 6.86 4.66 22.67
CA LEU A 64 6.71 6.03 22.17
C LEU A 64 5.81 6.06 20.93
N GLN A 65 6.00 5.11 20.01
CA GLN A 65 5.15 4.98 18.83
C GLN A 65 3.70 4.66 19.20
N LEU A 66 3.47 3.77 20.20
CA LEU A 66 2.13 3.49 20.73
C LEU A 66 1.44 4.76 21.24
N ILE A 67 2.18 5.60 21.97
CA ILE A 67 1.64 6.84 22.56
C ILE A 67 1.33 7.87 21.48
N LYS A 68 2.19 7.99 20.46
CA LYS A 68 2.09 8.99 19.39
C LYS A 68 1.09 8.60 18.31
N ASP A 69 1.22 7.38 17.78
CA ASP A 69 0.54 6.94 16.53
C ASP A 69 -0.63 5.97 16.84
N GLY A 70 -0.70 5.42 18.05
CA GLY A 70 -1.78 4.55 18.51
C GLY A 70 -1.51 3.05 18.29
N TRP A 71 -2.49 2.23 18.76
CA TRP A 71 -2.36 0.78 18.83
C TRP A 71 -2.17 0.11 17.46
N LEU A 72 -2.92 0.56 16.44
CA LEU A 72 -2.90 -0.05 15.11
C LEU A 72 -1.50 -0.04 14.46
N PHE A 73 -0.68 0.98 14.76
CA PHE A 73 0.69 1.04 14.26
C PHE A 73 1.64 0.01 14.89
N VAL A 74 1.43 -0.36 16.16
CA VAL A 74 2.35 -1.22 16.90
C VAL A 74 1.82 -2.62 17.15
N GLU A 75 0.54 -2.88 16.93
CA GLU A 75 -0.15 -4.13 17.27
C GLU A 75 0.62 -5.37 16.80
N GLY A 76 0.94 -5.45 15.52
CA GLY A 76 1.68 -6.58 14.95
C GLY A 76 3.06 -6.75 15.58
N THR A 77 3.78 -5.64 15.80
CA THR A 77 5.09 -5.65 16.48
C THR A 77 4.97 -6.15 17.89
N VAL A 78 3.99 -5.64 18.67
CA VAL A 78 3.77 -6.04 20.05
C VAL A 78 3.32 -7.48 20.17
N LYS A 79 2.40 -7.94 19.32
CA LYS A 79 1.90 -9.32 19.36
C LYS A 79 2.92 -10.36 18.89
N MET A 80 3.81 -10.02 17.98
CA MET A 80 4.70 -10.98 17.33
C MET A 80 6.19 -10.78 17.65
N LEU A 81 6.75 -9.58 17.43
CA LEU A 81 8.19 -9.37 17.52
C LEU A 81 8.67 -9.15 18.97
N VAL A 82 7.84 -8.51 19.80
CA VAL A 82 8.18 -8.33 21.23
C VAL A 82 8.29 -9.68 21.94
N PRO A 83 7.33 -10.62 21.90
CA PRO A 83 7.49 -11.92 22.55
C PRO A 83 8.68 -12.71 22.02
N LEU A 84 8.90 -12.67 20.69
CA LEU A 84 10.01 -13.37 20.05
C LEU A 84 11.38 -12.93 20.59
N THR A 85 11.58 -11.63 20.79
CA THR A 85 12.83 -11.05 21.29
C THR A 85 12.93 -11.07 22.79
N LEU A 86 11.85 -10.82 23.51
CA LEU A 86 11.82 -10.70 24.96
C LEU A 86 12.07 -12.03 25.69
N LEU A 87 11.47 -13.13 25.22
CA LEU A 87 11.58 -14.43 25.89
C LEU A 87 13.04 -14.92 26.05
N PRO A 88 13.88 -14.93 24.99
CA PRO A 88 15.29 -15.28 25.15
C PRO A 88 16.04 -14.34 26.10
N GLN A 89 15.72 -13.05 26.08
CA GLN A 89 16.37 -12.03 26.93
C GLN A 89 15.99 -12.22 28.40
N LEU A 90 14.73 -12.50 28.71
CA LEU A 90 14.30 -12.82 30.08
C LEU A 90 15.02 -14.07 30.61
N TYR A 91 15.18 -15.09 29.77
CA TYR A 91 15.95 -16.28 30.16
C TYR A 91 17.44 -15.94 30.40
N ILE A 92 18.03 -15.09 29.58
CA ILE A 92 19.40 -14.60 29.77
C ILE A 92 19.51 -13.87 31.12
N VAL A 93 18.62 -12.96 31.42
CA VAL A 93 18.65 -12.17 32.65
C VAL A 93 18.43 -13.07 33.89
N GLY A 94 17.42 -13.92 33.86
CA GLY A 94 17.02 -14.72 35.03
C GLY A 94 17.91 -15.95 35.27
N ALA A 95 18.40 -16.60 34.22
CA ALA A 95 19.13 -17.88 34.34
C ALA A 95 20.62 -17.80 33.96
N ILE A 96 20.98 -17.02 32.95
CA ILE A 96 22.35 -17.03 32.42
C ILE A 96 23.25 -16.02 33.11
N LEU A 97 22.80 -14.79 33.36
CA LEU A 97 23.58 -13.77 34.05
C LEU A 97 24.05 -14.20 35.43
N PRO A 98 23.20 -14.81 36.33
CA PRO A 98 23.68 -15.34 37.61
C PRO A 98 24.79 -16.37 37.43
N ARG A 99 24.67 -17.29 36.45
CA ARG A 99 25.69 -18.31 36.15
C ARG A 99 27.00 -17.70 35.66
N LEU A 100 26.94 -16.67 34.81
CA LEU A 100 28.14 -15.96 34.35
C LEU A 100 28.84 -15.21 35.47
N LYS A 101 28.08 -14.63 36.41
CA LYS A 101 28.64 -13.99 37.59
C LYS A 101 29.34 -15.00 38.51
N SER A 102 28.79 -16.21 38.70
CA SER A 102 29.43 -17.27 39.53
C SER A 102 30.70 -17.78 38.87
N LEU A 103 30.78 -17.86 37.52
CA LEU A 103 32.01 -18.27 36.82
C LEU A 103 33.15 -17.25 36.97
N ARG A 104 32.85 -15.99 37.29
CA ARG A 104 33.84 -14.92 37.50
C ARG A 104 34.59 -15.02 38.84
N ASN A 105 33.98 -15.62 39.86
CA ASN A 105 34.45 -15.54 41.24
C ASN A 105 35.30 -16.76 41.66
N SER A 106 35.78 -17.59 40.76
CA SER A 106 36.68 -18.71 41.11
C SER A 106 38.11 -18.21 41.35
N GLY A 107 38.53 -18.18 42.61
CA GLY A 107 39.82 -17.67 43.07
C GLY A 107 41.03 -18.59 42.84
N GLU A 108 40.87 -19.70 42.12
CA GLU A 108 41.93 -20.70 41.84
C GLU A 108 42.72 -20.38 40.56
N GLU A 109 44.01 -20.77 40.49
CA GLU A 109 44.84 -20.56 39.28
C GLU A 109 44.31 -21.27 38.03
N SER A 110 43.67 -22.44 38.20
CA SER A 110 43.07 -23.21 37.11
C SER A 110 41.57 -23.40 37.33
N PRO A 111 40.75 -23.36 36.24
CA PRO A 111 39.32 -23.62 36.35
C PRO A 111 39.03 -25.01 36.90
N THR A 112 38.19 -25.09 37.97
CA THR A 112 37.73 -26.34 38.56
C THR A 112 36.94 -27.18 37.57
N PRO A 113 36.84 -28.52 37.74
CA PRO A 113 35.98 -29.35 36.90
C PRO A 113 34.53 -28.84 36.85
N SER A 114 33.98 -28.36 37.96
CA SER A 114 32.63 -27.81 38.09
C SER A 114 32.46 -26.49 37.30
N SER A 115 33.45 -25.60 37.37
CA SER A 115 33.43 -24.34 36.60
C SER A 115 33.56 -24.55 35.08
N ARG A 116 34.36 -25.56 34.66
CA ARG A 116 34.46 -25.96 33.25
C ARG A 116 33.15 -26.56 32.73
N GLU A 117 32.52 -27.44 33.56
CA GLU A 117 31.22 -28.01 33.19
C GLU A 117 30.14 -26.90 33.08
N ALA A 118 30.07 -26.01 34.07
CA ALA A 118 29.16 -24.87 34.04
C ALA A 118 29.38 -23.97 32.79
N ALA A 119 30.64 -23.64 32.46
CA ALA A 119 31.00 -22.87 31.26
C ALA A 119 30.66 -23.59 29.94
N ALA A 120 30.55 -24.91 29.93
CA ALA A 120 30.26 -25.73 28.77
C ALA A 120 28.76 -25.98 28.55
N GLN A 121 27.88 -25.55 29.48
CA GLN A 121 26.43 -25.79 29.38
C GLN A 121 25.87 -25.24 28.06
N PRO A 122 25.12 -26.07 27.30
CA PRO A 122 24.52 -25.63 26.01
C PRO A 122 23.62 -24.41 26.14
N SER A 123 22.89 -24.30 27.27
CA SER A 123 21.97 -23.19 27.54
C SER A 123 22.64 -21.81 27.50
N ILE A 124 23.93 -21.71 27.89
CA ILE A 124 24.66 -20.42 27.84
C ILE A 124 24.84 -19.96 26.38
N LEU A 125 25.27 -20.86 25.50
CA LEU A 125 25.48 -20.52 24.08
C LEU A 125 24.16 -20.28 23.36
N LEU A 126 23.21 -21.20 23.56
CA LEU A 126 21.97 -21.23 22.78
C LEU A 126 21.06 -20.05 23.08
N SER A 127 21.04 -19.56 24.32
CA SER A 127 20.23 -18.40 24.69
C SER A 127 20.70 -17.12 23.97
N PHE A 128 22.02 -16.91 23.82
CA PHE A 128 22.55 -15.77 23.07
C PHE A 128 22.27 -15.87 21.57
N PHE A 129 22.41 -17.07 20.98
CA PHE A 129 22.05 -17.25 19.57
C PHE A 129 20.54 -17.17 19.34
N ALA A 130 19.72 -17.62 20.29
CA ALA A 130 18.27 -17.40 20.23
C ALA A 130 17.92 -15.91 20.21
N ALA A 131 18.53 -15.11 21.08
CA ALA A 131 18.35 -13.67 21.10
C ALA A 131 18.85 -13.01 19.79
N ALA A 132 19.97 -13.46 19.22
CA ALA A 132 20.48 -12.97 17.95
C ALA A 132 19.54 -13.29 16.80
N LEU A 133 19.09 -14.54 16.69
CA LEU A 133 18.14 -14.96 15.66
C LEU A 133 16.80 -14.24 15.78
N ALA A 134 16.27 -14.12 17.00
CA ALA A 134 15.02 -13.38 17.25
C ALA A 134 15.13 -11.91 16.82
N SER A 135 16.24 -11.25 17.15
CA SER A 135 16.49 -9.86 16.73
C SER A 135 16.67 -9.74 15.21
N GLY A 136 17.36 -10.71 14.58
CA GLY A 136 17.53 -10.74 13.13
C GLY A 136 16.23 -10.98 12.37
N ILE A 137 15.39 -11.89 12.86
CA ILE A 137 14.04 -12.13 12.31
C ILE A 137 13.18 -10.87 12.48
N SER A 138 13.31 -10.18 13.62
CA SER A 138 12.58 -8.92 13.85
C SER A 138 13.02 -7.82 12.87
N ALA A 139 14.34 -7.65 12.64
CA ALA A 139 14.86 -6.71 11.65
C ALA A 139 14.34 -7.04 10.24
N PHE A 140 14.40 -8.31 9.83
CA PHE A 140 13.89 -8.77 8.54
C PHE A 140 12.39 -8.51 8.41
N SER A 141 11.61 -8.87 9.44
CA SER A 141 10.15 -8.68 9.41
C SER A 141 9.76 -7.22 9.32
N THR A 142 10.47 -6.31 9.98
CA THR A 142 10.16 -4.87 9.91
C THR A 142 10.32 -4.32 8.50
N VAL A 143 11.23 -4.88 7.69
CA VAL A 143 11.50 -4.39 6.33
C VAL A 143 10.69 -5.14 5.28
N PHE A 144 10.63 -6.47 5.38
CA PHE A 144 10.22 -7.34 4.26
C PHE A 144 8.98 -8.19 4.52
N ALA A 145 8.48 -8.23 5.73
CA ALA A 145 7.33 -9.05 6.11
C ALA A 145 6.65 -8.44 7.34
N GLN A 146 6.12 -7.24 7.17
CA GLN A 146 5.56 -6.46 8.29
C GLN A 146 4.42 -7.22 8.97
N PRO A 147 4.46 -7.34 10.31
CA PRO A 147 3.41 -8.01 11.06
C PRO A 147 2.20 -7.08 11.19
N VAL A 148 1.24 -7.23 10.29
CA VAL A 148 0.08 -6.33 10.27
C VAL A 148 -1.00 -6.82 11.24
N LEU A 149 -1.49 -8.02 11.08
CA LEU A 149 -2.45 -8.70 11.96
C LEU A 149 -1.99 -10.15 12.15
N PRO A 150 -1.04 -10.42 13.07
CA PRO A 150 -0.44 -11.74 13.16
C PRO A 150 -1.43 -12.78 13.70
N GLY A 151 -1.81 -13.70 12.86
CA GLY A 151 -2.47 -14.93 13.30
C GLY A 151 -1.53 -15.79 14.16
N LEU A 152 -2.07 -16.66 15.00
CA LEU A 152 -1.28 -17.56 15.86
C LEU A 152 -0.31 -18.43 15.07
N SER A 153 -0.67 -18.83 13.85
CA SER A 153 0.18 -19.60 12.94
C SER A 153 1.43 -18.84 12.52
N GLN A 154 1.31 -17.56 12.20
CA GLN A 154 2.43 -16.70 11.81
C GLN A 154 3.41 -16.47 12.98
N VAL A 155 2.87 -16.25 14.19
CA VAL A 155 3.69 -16.16 15.41
C VAL A 155 4.42 -17.48 15.66
N GLY A 156 3.70 -18.60 15.63
CA GLY A 156 4.25 -19.94 15.82
C GLY A 156 5.35 -20.30 14.80
N TYR A 157 5.16 -19.95 13.54
CA TYR A 157 6.15 -20.17 12.49
C TYR A 157 7.49 -19.46 12.79
N ARG A 158 7.48 -18.22 13.26
CA ARG A 158 8.72 -17.49 13.59
C ARG A 158 9.46 -18.09 14.78
N PHE A 159 8.74 -18.55 15.80
CA PHE A 159 9.34 -19.30 16.91
C PHE A 159 9.94 -20.64 16.43
N LEU A 160 9.21 -21.37 15.58
CA LEU A 160 9.68 -22.62 14.99
C LEU A 160 10.97 -22.40 14.18
N LEU A 161 11.05 -21.31 13.39
CA LEU A 161 12.24 -20.96 12.63
C LEU A 161 13.47 -20.77 13.54
N VAL A 162 13.32 -20.04 14.66
CA VAL A 162 14.39 -19.90 15.65
C VAL A 162 14.82 -21.27 16.18
N VAL A 163 13.89 -22.14 16.55
CA VAL A 163 14.18 -23.48 17.06
C VAL A 163 14.92 -24.32 16.01
N LEU A 164 14.46 -24.35 14.77
CA LEU A 164 15.08 -25.11 13.68
C LEU A 164 16.52 -24.65 13.41
N LEU A 165 16.76 -23.34 13.37
CA LEU A 165 18.10 -22.79 13.16
C LEU A 165 19.04 -23.03 14.34
N LEU A 166 18.50 -23.23 15.56
CA LEU A 166 19.29 -23.59 16.75
C LEU A 166 19.65 -25.08 16.82
N LEU A 167 19.03 -25.96 16.05
CA LEU A 167 19.29 -27.43 16.14
C LEU A 167 20.76 -27.76 15.90
N VAL A 168 21.37 -27.19 14.88
CA VAL A 168 22.79 -27.46 14.55
C VAL A 168 23.71 -26.94 15.65
N PRO A 169 23.64 -25.66 16.08
CA PRO A 169 24.40 -25.18 17.24
C PRO A 169 24.17 -26.02 18.49
N ALA A 170 22.94 -26.48 18.74
CA ALA A 170 22.59 -27.31 19.90
C ALA A 170 23.31 -28.68 19.89
N ILE A 171 23.35 -29.37 18.75
CA ILE A 171 24.06 -30.64 18.58
C ILE A 171 25.55 -30.46 18.91
N PHE A 172 26.18 -29.41 18.37
CA PHE A 172 27.61 -29.16 18.62
C PHE A 172 27.89 -28.74 20.07
N ALA A 173 27.02 -27.93 20.65
CA ALA A 173 27.11 -27.49 22.05
C ALA A 173 26.93 -28.67 22.99
N ASN A 174 25.94 -29.55 22.77
CA ASN A 174 25.70 -30.73 23.59
C ASN A 174 26.86 -31.74 23.48
N ARG A 175 27.33 -32.03 22.25
CA ARG A 175 28.53 -32.91 22.06
C ARG A 175 29.76 -32.35 22.78
N ARG A 176 29.94 -31.06 22.84
CA ARG A 176 31.00 -30.36 23.58
C ARG A 176 30.82 -30.55 25.09
N TYR A 177 29.61 -30.26 25.59
CA TYR A 177 29.25 -30.41 27.00
C TYR A 177 29.48 -31.83 27.51
N MET A 178 29.02 -32.85 26.78
CA MET A 178 29.20 -34.23 27.14
C MET A 178 30.69 -34.69 27.20
N LYS A 179 31.58 -34.06 26.40
CA LYS A 179 33.02 -34.29 26.51
C LYS A 179 33.59 -33.72 27.80
N VAL A 180 33.21 -32.51 28.17
CA VAL A 180 33.64 -31.86 29.41
C VAL A 180 33.13 -32.64 30.61
N LYS A 181 31.85 -33.04 30.62
CA LYS A 181 31.22 -33.83 31.68
C LYS A 181 31.91 -35.18 31.91
N ARG A 182 32.47 -35.80 30.85
CA ARG A 182 33.27 -37.04 30.90
C ARG A 182 34.74 -36.79 31.27
N GLY A 183 35.10 -35.62 31.81
CA GLY A 183 36.47 -35.29 32.22
C GLY A 183 37.47 -35.09 31.06
N LYS A 184 37.00 -35.08 29.79
CA LYS A 184 37.91 -34.90 28.64
C LYS A 184 38.26 -33.42 28.48
N THR A 185 39.55 -33.09 28.48
CA THR A 185 40.02 -31.72 28.22
C THR A 185 39.79 -31.35 26.77
N LEU A 186 39.28 -30.10 26.55
CA LEU A 186 39.07 -29.56 25.21
C LEU A 186 40.39 -28.95 24.69
N ARG A 187 41.38 -29.82 24.34
CA ARG A 187 42.66 -29.39 23.75
C ARG A 187 42.52 -29.33 22.24
N ARG A 188 42.27 -28.10 21.68
CA ARG A 188 42.32 -27.85 20.25
C ARG A 188 42.96 -26.50 19.97
N GLY A 189 43.83 -26.44 18.98
CA GLY A 189 44.37 -25.20 18.45
C GLY A 189 43.26 -24.24 17.99
N LEU A 190 43.58 -22.95 17.91
CA LEU A 190 42.64 -21.92 17.48
C LEU A 190 42.03 -22.26 16.10
N VAL A 191 42.85 -22.68 15.15
CA VAL A 191 42.42 -23.06 13.78
C VAL A 191 41.38 -24.18 13.81
N ALA A 192 41.58 -25.24 14.57
CA ALA A 192 40.61 -26.35 14.67
C ALA A 192 39.29 -25.94 15.32
N ARG A 193 39.27 -24.89 16.15
CA ARG A 193 38.05 -24.32 16.72
C ARG A 193 37.32 -23.47 15.70
N LEU A 194 38.05 -22.63 14.96
CA LEU A 194 37.49 -21.80 13.89
C LEU A 194 36.90 -22.65 12.76
N LEU A 195 37.60 -23.72 12.36
CA LEU A 195 37.08 -24.66 11.35
C LEU A 195 35.79 -25.35 11.81
N LYS A 196 35.65 -25.74 13.08
CA LYS A 196 34.43 -26.32 13.61
C LYS A 196 33.28 -25.30 13.69
N PHE A 197 33.61 -24.09 14.08
CA PHE A 197 32.62 -23.02 14.14
C PHE A 197 32.13 -22.67 12.72
N ALA A 198 33.07 -22.58 11.76
CA ALA A 198 32.75 -22.42 10.35
C ALA A 198 31.90 -23.58 9.80
N PHE A 199 32.27 -24.82 10.10
CA PHE A 199 31.48 -25.98 9.70
C PHE A 199 30.07 -25.98 10.29
N ALA A 200 29.92 -25.66 11.58
CA ALA A 200 28.59 -25.50 12.19
C ALA A 200 27.79 -24.37 11.55
N GLY A 201 28.46 -23.27 11.23
CA GLY A 201 27.83 -22.12 10.51
C GLY A 201 27.39 -22.54 9.12
N ILE A 202 28.24 -23.24 8.35
CA ILE A 202 27.88 -23.73 7.01
C ILE A 202 26.69 -24.69 7.10
N LEU A 203 26.67 -25.61 8.06
CA LEU A 203 25.56 -26.55 8.21
C LEU A 203 24.27 -25.85 8.62
N THR A 204 24.34 -24.81 9.48
CA THR A 204 23.18 -23.98 9.82
C THR A 204 22.69 -23.22 8.59
N ALA A 205 23.60 -22.65 7.79
CA ALA A 205 23.27 -21.99 6.54
C ALA A 205 22.62 -22.96 5.53
N MET A 206 23.08 -24.21 5.44
CA MET A 206 22.42 -25.22 4.60
C MET A 206 21.01 -25.53 5.05
N VAL A 207 20.76 -25.61 6.35
CA VAL A 207 19.39 -25.77 6.89
C VAL A 207 18.54 -24.53 6.53
N ALA A 208 19.08 -23.34 6.70
CA ALA A 208 18.37 -22.11 6.31
C ALA A 208 18.05 -22.07 4.81
N ILE A 209 18.99 -22.47 3.95
CA ILE A 209 18.79 -22.56 2.50
C ILE A 209 17.72 -23.62 2.17
N ALA A 210 17.76 -24.80 2.81
CA ALA A 210 16.75 -25.84 2.60
C ALA A 210 15.34 -25.38 2.99
N LEU A 211 15.21 -24.63 4.11
CA LEU A 211 13.96 -24.03 4.53
C LEU A 211 13.49 -22.94 3.55
N LEU A 212 14.43 -22.14 3.04
CA LEU A 212 14.13 -21.12 2.03
C LEU A 212 13.66 -21.76 0.73
N VAL A 213 14.37 -22.78 0.22
CA VAL A 213 13.98 -23.50 -1.01
C VAL A 213 12.61 -24.17 -0.83
N GLY A 214 12.37 -24.81 0.32
CA GLY A 214 11.05 -25.38 0.63
C GLY A 214 9.94 -24.31 0.62
N ASN A 215 10.19 -23.17 1.22
CA ASN A 215 9.25 -22.04 1.22
C ASN A 215 9.01 -21.50 -0.20
N VAL A 216 10.07 -21.38 -1.01
CA VAL A 216 9.96 -20.96 -2.43
C VAL A 216 9.08 -21.93 -3.21
N LEU A 217 9.33 -23.26 -3.11
CA LEU A 217 8.57 -24.27 -3.84
C LEU A 217 7.08 -24.26 -3.45
N VAL A 218 6.80 -24.17 -2.15
CA VAL A 218 5.43 -24.07 -1.64
C VAL A 218 4.79 -22.73 -2.08
N GLY A 219 5.53 -21.63 -1.92
CA GLY A 219 5.04 -20.29 -2.27
C GLY A 219 4.67 -20.15 -3.75
N VAL A 220 5.51 -20.66 -4.66
CA VAL A 220 5.23 -20.69 -6.11
C VAL A 220 3.93 -21.45 -6.40
N GLN A 221 3.70 -22.58 -5.73
CA GLN A 221 2.51 -23.39 -6.01
C GLN A 221 1.23 -22.81 -5.41
N VAL A 222 1.30 -22.35 -4.16
CA VAL A 222 0.11 -21.86 -3.41
C VAL A 222 -0.33 -20.48 -3.86
N SER A 223 0.58 -19.66 -4.41
CA SER A 223 0.27 -18.31 -4.87
C SER A 223 -0.30 -18.21 -6.28
N LYS A 224 -0.42 -19.33 -7.01
CA LYS A 224 -1.02 -19.31 -8.35
C LYS A 224 -2.47 -18.89 -8.24
N LEU A 225 -2.84 -17.91 -9.05
CA LEU A 225 -4.23 -17.52 -9.20
C LEU A 225 -5.01 -18.65 -9.90
N PRO A 226 -6.27 -18.90 -9.53
CA PRO A 226 -7.11 -19.87 -10.22
C PRO A 226 -7.34 -19.46 -11.68
N GLU A 227 -7.55 -20.44 -12.57
CA GLU A 227 -7.89 -20.17 -13.98
C GLU A 227 -9.25 -19.49 -14.11
N THR A 228 -10.16 -19.80 -13.20
CA THR A 228 -11.45 -19.13 -13.00
C THR A 228 -11.75 -19.02 -11.53
N SER A 229 -12.26 -17.87 -11.13
CA SER A 229 -12.83 -17.64 -9.81
C SER A 229 -14.11 -16.85 -9.98
N ASP A 230 -15.19 -17.30 -9.36
CA ASP A 230 -16.28 -16.40 -9.11
C ASP A 230 -15.99 -15.59 -7.84
N MET A 231 -16.56 -14.42 -7.74
CA MET A 231 -16.32 -13.52 -6.62
C MET A 231 -16.91 -14.03 -5.29
N MET A 232 -17.70 -15.11 -5.33
CA MET A 232 -18.31 -15.76 -4.16
C MET A 232 -17.43 -16.86 -3.55
N ASN A 233 -16.43 -17.39 -4.28
CA ASN A 233 -15.59 -18.49 -3.82
C ASN A 233 -14.40 -18.03 -2.94
N HIS A 234 -14.39 -16.80 -2.50
CA HIS A 234 -13.41 -16.32 -1.53
C HIS A 234 -13.93 -16.60 -0.12
N ASP A 235 -13.07 -17.18 0.74
CA ASP A 235 -13.35 -17.33 2.17
C ASP A 235 -13.60 -15.94 2.77
N TRP A 236 -14.87 -15.61 2.92
CA TRP A 236 -15.35 -14.32 3.37
C TRP A 236 -14.85 -14.04 4.78
N MET A 237 -13.88 -13.19 4.92
CA MET A 237 -13.47 -12.68 6.21
C MET A 237 -13.90 -11.22 6.32
N ASP A 238 -15.17 -11.00 6.64
CA ASP A 238 -15.63 -9.71 7.11
C ASP A 238 -15.12 -9.48 8.54
N GLU A 239 -13.99 -8.84 8.67
CA GLU A 239 -13.40 -8.45 9.97
C GLU A 239 -13.93 -7.09 10.44
N GLY A 240 -15.09 -6.64 9.93
CA GLY A 240 -15.67 -5.35 10.30
C GLY A 240 -16.34 -5.38 11.68
N GLY A 241 -16.22 -4.24 12.38
CA GLY A 241 -16.95 -3.89 13.58
C GLY A 241 -18.18 -3.05 13.28
N GLY A 242 -18.69 -2.33 14.29
CA GLY A 242 -19.82 -1.41 14.20
C GLY A 242 -21.06 -1.89 14.92
N THR A 243 -22.16 -1.13 14.84
CA THR A 243 -23.41 -1.45 15.55
C THR A 243 -24.23 -2.55 14.86
N ALA A 244 -24.04 -2.71 13.55
CA ALA A 244 -24.66 -3.77 12.74
C ALA A 244 -23.77 -5.02 12.64
N THR A 245 -22.85 -5.24 13.58
CA THR A 245 -22.06 -6.47 13.66
C THR A 245 -23.00 -7.65 13.74
N ARG A 246 -23.17 -8.37 12.65
CA ARG A 246 -23.77 -9.71 12.69
C ARG A 246 -22.77 -10.58 13.44
N MET A 247 -23.14 -10.99 14.65
CA MET A 247 -22.45 -12.07 15.32
C MET A 247 -22.56 -13.28 14.39
N SER A 248 -21.51 -13.59 13.64
CA SER A 248 -21.34 -14.95 13.14
C SER A 248 -21.28 -15.83 14.36
N GLY A 249 -22.37 -16.56 14.61
CA GLY A 249 -22.50 -17.42 15.76
C GLY A 249 -21.30 -18.34 15.88
N GLY A 250 -20.74 -18.38 17.09
CA GLY A 250 -19.96 -19.43 17.69
C GLY A 250 -18.84 -20.03 16.84
N SER A 251 -17.64 -19.84 17.31
CA SER A 251 -16.46 -20.65 17.07
C SER A 251 -16.75 -22.11 16.70
N ASN A 252 -16.90 -22.38 15.42
CA ASN A 252 -16.64 -23.68 14.83
C ASN A 252 -16.22 -23.41 13.38
N HIS A 253 -14.94 -23.64 13.11
CA HIS A 253 -14.42 -23.79 11.75
C HIS A 253 -15.07 -25.02 11.10
N GLN A 254 -16.33 -24.91 10.72
CA GLN A 254 -16.94 -25.84 9.80
C GLN A 254 -17.08 -25.11 8.48
N HIS A 255 -16.40 -25.64 7.48
CA HIS A 255 -16.60 -25.35 6.08
C HIS A 255 -18.11 -25.19 5.83
N HIS A 256 -18.59 -23.98 5.60
CA HIS A 256 -19.89 -23.78 5.01
C HIS A 256 -19.79 -24.24 3.56
N VAL A 257 -20.09 -25.52 3.37
CA VAL A 257 -20.46 -26.05 2.07
C VAL A 257 -21.67 -25.22 1.63
N HIS A 258 -21.54 -24.49 0.54
CA HIS A 258 -22.68 -23.85 -0.11
C HIS A 258 -23.74 -24.89 -0.35
N HIS A 259 -24.83 -24.78 0.39
CA HIS A 259 -26.10 -25.34 -0.11
C HIS A 259 -26.53 -24.42 -1.25
N PRO A 260 -26.79 -24.90 -2.45
CA PRO A 260 -27.53 -24.12 -3.43
C PRO A 260 -28.83 -23.64 -2.75
N PRO A 261 -29.23 -22.38 -2.98
CA PRO A 261 -30.42 -21.85 -2.36
C PRO A 261 -31.62 -22.63 -2.84
N ASP A 262 -32.12 -23.55 -1.98
CA ASP A 262 -33.41 -24.26 -2.19
C ASP A 262 -34.64 -23.36 -1.94
N SER A 263 -34.41 -22.06 -1.80
CA SER A 263 -35.43 -21.01 -1.87
C SER A 263 -34.78 -19.77 -2.46
N ALA A 264 -35.14 -19.40 -3.68
CA ALA A 264 -34.86 -18.08 -4.23
C ALA A 264 -35.43 -17.05 -3.26
N ASP A 265 -34.54 -16.46 -2.44
CA ASP A 265 -34.89 -15.28 -1.66
C ASP A 265 -35.12 -14.17 -2.69
N SER A 266 -36.37 -13.70 -2.78
CA SER A 266 -36.79 -12.69 -3.77
C SER A 266 -36.13 -11.33 -3.59
N SER A 267 -35.16 -11.20 -2.65
CA SER A 267 -34.38 -10.00 -2.36
C SER A 267 -33.00 -9.98 -3.03
N GLN A 268 -32.52 -11.10 -3.59
CA GLN A 268 -31.17 -11.13 -4.24
C GLN A 268 -31.23 -10.56 -5.65
N VAL A 269 -30.20 -9.74 -5.98
CA VAL A 269 -30.08 -9.03 -7.25
C VAL A 269 -28.73 -9.35 -7.90
N GLU A 270 -28.71 -9.71 -9.16
CA GLU A 270 -27.46 -9.91 -9.92
C GLU A 270 -26.86 -8.59 -10.35
N VAL A 271 -25.52 -8.47 -10.30
CA VAL A 271 -24.75 -7.31 -10.76
C VAL A 271 -25.17 -6.86 -12.16
N ALA A 272 -25.36 -7.79 -13.10
CA ALA A 272 -25.74 -7.48 -14.47
C ALA A 272 -27.10 -6.76 -14.60
N SER A 273 -27.96 -6.83 -13.57
CA SER A 273 -29.25 -6.14 -13.55
C SER A 273 -29.20 -4.75 -12.91
N LEU A 274 -28.10 -4.40 -12.25
CA LEU A 274 -27.89 -3.09 -11.61
C LEU A 274 -27.49 -2.02 -12.65
N THR A 275 -28.34 -1.80 -13.64
CA THR A 275 -28.11 -0.87 -14.77
C THR A 275 -28.57 0.55 -14.50
N GLY A 276 -29.27 0.77 -13.39
CA GLY A 276 -30.01 2.03 -13.17
C GLY A 276 -31.17 2.20 -14.14
N ASP A 277 -31.80 3.38 -14.13
CA ASP A 277 -32.86 3.70 -15.09
C ASP A 277 -32.29 4.12 -16.45
N ILE A 278 -32.13 3.16 -17.33
CA ILE A 278 -31.67 3.36 -18.72
C ILE A 278 -32.81 3.41 -19.75
N SER A 279 -34.07 3.50 -19.29
CA SER A 279 -35.25 3.51 -20.17
C SER A 279 -35.39 4.75 -21.04
N GLN A 280 -34.81 5.88 -20.58
CA GLN A 280 -34.85 7.13 -21.32
C GLN A 280 -33.84 7.14 -22.47
N PRO A 281 -34.14 7.80 -23.61
CA PRO A 281 -33.18 7.98 -24.68
C PRO A 281 -31.96 8.76 -24.19
N ALA A 282 -30.82 8.53 -24.80
CA ALA A 282 -29.60 9.27 -24.52
C ALA A 282 -29.70 10.71 -25.04
N ASP A 283 -29.33 11.68 -24.20
CA ASP A 283 -29.17 13.09 -24.59
C ASP A 283 -27.85 13.30 -25.36
N ARG A 284 -26.83 12.50 -25.01
CA ARG A 284 -25.50 12.50 -25.65
C ARG A 284 -25.06 11.07 -25.95
N THR A 285 -24.52 10.88 -27.14
CA THR A 285 -23.95 9.61 -27.57
C THR A 285 -22.52 9.81 -28.04
N PHE A 286 -21.61 8.94 -27.55
CA PHE A 286 -20.21 8.93 -27.92
C PHE A 286 -19.81 7.53 -28.41
N GLU A 287 -18.84 7.45 -29.30
CA GLU A 287 -18.18 6.21 -29.67
C GLU A 287 -16.69 6.33 -29.37
N LEU A 288 -16.15 5.38 -28.63
CA LEU A 288 -14.73 5.28 -28.28
C LEU A 288 -14.17 3.99 -28.89
N VAL A 289 -13.29 4.14 -29.88
CA VAL A 289 -12.61 3.03 -30.54
C VAL A 289 -11.25 2.84 -29.91
N ALA A 290 -11.09 1.77 -29.13
CA ALA A 290 -9.81 1.38 -28.58
C ALA A 290 -8.93 0.75 -29.65
N GLN A 291 -7.74 1.33 -29.88
CA GLN A 291 -6.83 0.91 -30.95
C GLN A 291 -5.36 1.20 -30.61
N ARG A 292 -4.45 0.43 -31.20
CA ARG A 292 -3.02 0.72 -31.17
C ARG A 292 -2.68 1.84 -32.13
N LYS A 293 -1.76 2.72 -31.72
CA LYS A 293 -1.30 3.81 -32.57
C LYS A 293 0.10 4.26 -32.17
N GLU A 294 0.99 4.42 -33.12
CA GLU A 294 2.24 5.12 -32.91
C GLU A 294 1.98 6.64 -32.86
N LEU A 295 2.49 7.28 -31.83
CA LEU A 295 2.34 8.71 -31.59
C LEU A 295 3.71 9.34 -31.37
N THR A 296 3.83 10.62 -31.69
CA THR A 296 5.02 11.42 -31.45
C THR A 296 4.72 12.50 -30.43
N LEU A 297 5.55 12.60 -29.39
CA LEU A 297 5.48 13.67 -28.40
C LEU A 297 6.09 14.96 -28.97
N ASP A 298 5.90 16.09 -28.26
CA ASP A 298 6.44 17.39 -28.72
C ASP A 298 7.97 17.39 -28.84
N SER A 299 8.68 16.65 -28.01
CA SER A 299 10.14 16.43 -28.08
C SER A 299 10.60 15.63 -29.32
N GLY A 300 9.68 15.02 -30.04
CA GLY A 300 9.97 14.09 -31.13
C GLY A 300 10.15 12.64 -30.69
N ALA A 301 10.02 12.32 -29.39
CA ALA A 301 10.05 10.94 -28.91
C ALA A 301 8.82 10.16 -29.39
N VAL A 302 9.02 8.88 -29.75
CA VAL A 302 7.98 8.02 -30.31
C VAL A 302 7.45 7.07 -29.24
N VAL A 303 6.11 6.91 -29.21
CA VAL A 303 5.37 6.07 -28.26
C VAL A 303 4.52 5.06 -29.03
N ASP A 304 4.62 3.78 -28.65
CA ASP A 304 3.64 2.74 -29.02
C ASP A 304 2.43 2.84 -28.05
N ALA A 305 1.49 3.70 -28.41
CA ALA A 305 0.33 4.01 -27.58
C ALA A 305 -0.89 3.15 -27.92
N TRP A 306 -1.74 2.95 -26.90
CA TRP A 306 -3.11 2.47 -27.06
C TRP A 306 -4.04 3.64 -26.78
N THR A 307 -4.95 3.90 -27.69
CA THR A 307 -5.70 5.16 -27.70
C THR A 307 -7.19 4.90 -27.86
N TYR A 308 -8.01 5.87 -27.43
CA TYR A 308 -9.40 5.96 -27.88
C TYR A 308 -9.48 6.92 -29.07
N ASN A 309 -10.10 6.49 -30.19
CA ASN A 309 -10.27 7.25 -31.42
C ASN A 309 -8.95 7.74 -32.06
N GLY A 310 -7.82 7.13 -31.72
CA GLY A 310 -6.50 7.57 -32.20
C GLY A 310 -6.00 8.86 -31.56
N GLU A 311 -6.61 9.30 -30.45
CA GLU A 311 -6.26 10.48 -29.67
C GLU A 311 -5.80 10.09 -28.26
N ILE A 312 -4.94 10.91 -27.66
CA ILE A 312 -4.57 10.77 -26.25
C ILE A 312 -5.57 11.55 -25.40
N ALA A 313 -6.11 10.89 -24.40
CA ALA A 313 -7.01 11.50 -23.43
C ALA A 313 -8.19 12.27 -24.05
N PRO A 314 -9.01 11.67 -24.94
CA PRO A 314 -10.17 12.35 -25.48
C PRO A 314 -11.08 12.85 -24.38
N GLU A 315 -11.65 14.05 -24.58
CA GLU A 315 -12.55 14.68 -23.61
C GLU A 315 -14.01 14.40 -23.98
N LEU A 316 -14.74 13.79 -23.05
CA LEU A 316 -16.20 13.71 -23.08
C LEU A 316 -16.77 14.84 -22.23
N ARG A 317 -17.52 15.76 -22.85
CA ARG A 317 -18.12 16.90 -22.15
C ARG A 317 -19.63 16.85 -22.24
N VAL A 318 -20.28 16.85 -21.07
CA VAL A 318 -21.73 16.71 -20.90
C VAL A 318 -22.23 17.65 -19.82
N LYS A 319 -23.55 17.81 -19.71
CA LYS A 319 -24.19 18.61 -18.65
C LYS A 319 -24.79 17.71 -17.57
N GLN A 320 -24.76 18.21 -16.35
CA GLN A 320 -25.42 17.56 -15.22
C GLN A 320 -26.91 17.31 -15.51
N GLY A 321 -27.33 16.06 -15.32
CA GLY A 321 -28.68 15.58 -15.59
C GLY A 321 -28.86 14.96 -16.98
N GLU A 322 -27.91 15.11 -17.93
CA GLU A 322 -27.99 14.45 -19.24
C GLU A 322 -27.85 12.93 -19.09
N MET A 323 -28.61 12.16 -19.88
CA MET A 323 -28.44 10.74 -20.08
C MET A 323 -27.35 10.55 -21.14
N ILE A 324 -26.27 9.91 -20.77
CA ILE A 324 -25.14 9.65 -21.68
C ILE A 324 -25.09 8.18 -22.09
N GLU A 325 -24.71 7.96 -23.33
CA GLU A 325 -24.47 6.65 -23.90
C GLU A 325 -23.08 6.63 -24.54
N VAL A 326 -22.21 5.73 -24.09
CA VAL A 326 -20.86 5.60 -24.61
C VAL A 326 -20.67 4.19 -25.13
N LYS A 327 -20.49 4.05 -26.43
CA LYS A 327 -20.18 2.78 -27.08
C LYS A 327 -18.67 2.60 -27.17
N LEU A 328 -18.13 1.65 -26.43
CA LEU A 328 -16.76 1.17 -26.54
C LEU A 328 -16.67 0.15 -27.67
N VAL A 329 -15.77 0.35 -28.61
CA VAL A 329 -15.42 -0.61 -29.65
C VAL A 329 -13.95 -0.98 -29.48
N ASN A 330 -13.64 -2.25 -29.34
CA ASN A 330 -12.26 -2.73 -29.35
C ASN A 330 -11.86 -3.12 -30.76
N GLN A 331 -11.01 -2.33 -31.40
CA GLN A 331 -10.57 -2.60 -32.77
C GLN A 331 -9.50 -3.71 -32.82
N ASP A 332 -8.41 -3.56 -32.05
CA ASP A 332 -7.21 -4.40 -32.21
C ASP A 332 -6.42 -4.66 -30.91
N ILE A 333 -7.00 -4.39 -29.74
CA ILE A 333 -6.37 -4.70 -28.46
C ILE A 333 -6.68 -6.17 -28.10
N ASP A 334 -5.74 -7.07 -28.35
CA ASP A 334 -5.93 -8.52 -28.20
C ASP A 334 -6.29 -8.96 -26.78
N ARG A 335 -5.79 -8.25 -25.75
CA ARG A 335 -6.07 -8.54 -24.33
C ARG A 335 -7.49 -8.16 -23.93
N GLY A 336 -8.24 -7.52 -24.80
CA GLY A 336 -9.53 -6.94 -24.50
C GLY A 336 -9.40 -5.63 -23.74
N VAL A 337 -10.50 -4.89 -23.63
CA VAL A 337 -10.56 -3.56 -22.98
C VAL A 337 -11.86 -3.40 -22.22
N THR A 338 -11.91 -2.48 -21.26
CA THR A 338 -13.13 -1.96 -20.62
C THR A 338 -13.00 -0.45 -20.44
N ILE A 339 -14.03 0.20 -19.94
CA ILE A 339 -13.98 1.58 -19.45
C ILE A 339 -14.52 1.61 -18.04
N HIS A 340 -13.67 1.99 -17.10
CA HIS A 340 -14.07 2.38 -15.75
C HIS A 340 -14.17 3.92 -15.68
N TRP A 341 -15.23 4.40 -15.02
CA TRP A 341 -15.53 5.83 -14.86
C TRP A 341 -15.00 6.30 -13.51
N HIS A 342 -13.71 6.57 -13.46
CA HIS A 342 -12.99 6.83 -12.22
C HIS A 342 -13.55 8.04 -11.46
N GLY A 343 -13.96 7.77 -10.21
CA GLY A 343 -14.52 8.74 -9.29
C GLY A 343 -15.98 9.13 -9.61
N TYR A 344 -16.61 8.50 -10.58
CA TYR A 344 -17.99 8.77 -10.95
C TYR A 344 -18.93 7.68 -10.41
N ASN A 345 -19.98 8.07 -9.68
CA ASN A 345 -20.95 7.11 -9.15
C ASN A 345 -21.91 6.65 -10.26
N VAL A 346 -21.51 5.63 -10.99
CA VAL A 346 -22.36 4.98 -12.00
C VAL A 346 -23.21 3.88 -11.35
N PRO A 347 -24.31 3.41 -11.98
CA PRO A 347 -24.92 2.14 -11.64
C PRO A 347 -23.88 1.00 -11.76
N ASN A 348 -23.89 0.03 -10.85
CA ASN A 348 -22.81 -0.96 -10.72
C ASN A 348 -22.53 -1.74 -12.03
N ALA A 349 -23.57 -2.11 -12.81
CA ALA A 349 -23.38 -2.77 -14.10
C ALA A 349 -22.65 -1.92 -15.15
N MET A 350 -22.44 -0.62 -14.91
CA MET A 350 -21.74 0.32 -15.80
C MET A 350 -20.34 0.68 -15.31
N ASP A 351 -19.85 0.09 -14.22
CA ASP A 351 -18.57 0.41 -13.60
C ASP A 351 -17.33 -0.01 -14.43
N GLY A 352 -17.48 -0.99 -15.29
CA GLY A 352 -16.44 -1.37 -16.25
C GLY A 352 -15.31 -2.23 -15.73
N VAL A 353 -15.47 -2.91 -14.58
CA VAL A 353 -14.48 -3.83 -14.04
C VAL A 353 -14.69 -5.24 -14.60
N PRO A 354 -13.70 -5.79 -15.35
CA PRO A 354 -13.85 -7.09 -15.99
C PRO A 354 -13.92 -8.22 -14.96
N GLY A 355 -14.91 -9.11 -15.12
CA GLY A 355 -15.14 -10.22 -14.20
C GLY A 355 -15.88 -9.86 -12.91
N MET A 356 -16.14 -8.57 -12.70
CA MET A 356 -16.97 -8.08 -11.59
C MET A 356 -18.27 -7.49 -12.10
N THR A 357 -18.22 -6.48 -12.96
CA THR A 357 -19.39 -5.74 -13.46
C THR A 357 -19.67 -5.96 -14.93
N GLN A 358 -18.74 -6.54 -15.68
CA GLN A 358 -18.89 -6.92 -17.08
C GLN A 358 -17.87 -7.97 -17.52
N ASN A 359 -18.03 -8.53 -18.71
CA ASN A 359 -16.95 -9.22 -19.40
C ASN A 359 -16.08 -8.23 -20.18
N VAL A 360 -14.80 -8.57 -20.34
CA VAL A 360 -13.87 -7.82 -21.19
C VAL A 360 -14.38 -7.75 -22.63
N VAL A 361 -14.25 -6.59 -23.25
CA VAL A 361 -14.58 -6.37 -24.68
C VAL A 361 -13.42 -6.84 -25.53
N LYS A 362 -13.55 -8.00 -26.15
CA LYS A 362 -12.51 -8.62 -26.99
C LYS A 362 -12.37 -7.87 -28.33
N SER A 363 -11.21 -8.02 -28.99
CA SER A 363 -10.98 -7.44 -30.33
C SER A 363 -12.13 -7.76 -31.29
N GLY A 364 -12.64 -6.76 -31.99
CA GLY A 364 -13.80 -6.82 -32.89
C GLY A 364 -15.16 -6.77 -32.18
N GLN A 365 -15.21 -6.67 -30.85
CA GLN A 365 -16.46 -6.58 -30.08
C GLN A 365 -16.70 -5.14 -29.58
N SER A 366 -17.89 -4.92 -29.04
CA SER A 366 -18.28 -3.65 -28.43
C SER A 366 -19.11 -3.87 -27.17
N PHE A 367 -19.11 -2.83 -26.30
CA PHE A 367 -19.98 -2.73 -25.12
C PHE A 367 -20.55 -1.32 -25.04
N THR A 368 -21.76 -1.15 -24.53
CA THR A 368 -22.39 0.16 -24.40
C THR A 368 -22.65 0.48 -22.94
N TYR A 369 -22.03 1.53 -22.46
CA TYR A 369 -22.29 2.13 -21.15
C TYR A 369 -23.40 3.16 -21.28
N LYS A 370 -24.36 3.14 -20.36
CA LYS A 370 -25.45 4.13 -20.36
C LYS A 370 -25.81 4.50 -18.95
N PHE A 371 -25.68 5.76 -18.61
CA PHE A 371 -25.97 6.29 -17.28
C PHE A 371 -26.27 7.78 -17.30
N ARG A 372 -26.91 8.29 -16.25
CA ARG A 372 -27.19 9.70 -16.08
C ARG A 372 -26.02 10.42 -15.45
N ALA A 373 -25.65 11.58 -16.00
CA ALA A 373 -24.61 12.45 -15.49
C ALA A 373 -25.10 13.25 -14.27
N GLU A 374 -25.19 12.61 -13.09
CA GLU A 374 -25.78 13.25 -11.88
C GLU A 374 -24.81 14.20 -11.17
N GLN A 375 -23.50 13.93 -11.20
CA GLN A 375 -22.49 14.66 -10.46
C GLN A 375 -21.73 15.60 -11.38
N GLU A 376 -21.75 16.92 -11.08
CA GLU A 376 -20.88 17.89 -11.77
C GLU A 376 -19.42 17.70 -11.37
N GLY A 377 -18.46 18.00 -12.25
CA GLY A 377 -17.05 18.01 -11.88
C GLY A 377 -16.09 17.52 -12.97
N THR A 378 -14.85 17.33 -12.55
CA THR A 378 -13.76 16.80 -13.36
C THR A 378 -13.51 15.34 -12.99
N TYR A 379 -13.73 14.46 -13.93
CA TYR A 379 -13.53 13.03 -13.83
C TYR A 379 -12.67 12.54 -14.99
N TRP A 380 -12.24 11.29 -14.92
CA TRP A 380 -11.55 10.64 -16.00
C TRP A 380 -12.03 9.20 -16.14
N PHE A 381 -11.69 8.57 -17.24
CA PHE A 381 -12.01 7.17 -17.47
C PHE A 381 -10.80 6.44 -18.00
N HIS A 382 -10.69 5.17 -17.70
CA HIS A 382 -9.57 4.34 -18.14
C HIS A 382 -9.98 2.87 -18.27
N SER A 383 -9.16 2.09 -18.96
CA SER A 383 -9.38 0.65 -18.99
C SER A 383 -9.05 0.02 -17.64
N HIS A 384 -9.91 -0.88 -17.18
CA HIS A 384 -9.70 -1.67 -15.96
C HIS A 384 -9.31 -3.12 -16.24
N GLN A 385 -9.07 -3.47 -17.50
CA GLN A 385 -8.51 -4.75 -17.93
C GLN A 385 -6.99 -4.65 -17.93
N GLN A 386 -6.31 -5.32 -16.97
CA GLN A 386 -4.86 -5.18 -16.78
C GLN A 386 -4.44 -3.70 -16.76
N ALA A 387 -5.03 -2.93 -15.87
CA ALA A 387 -4.93 -1.48 -15.85
C ALA A 387 -3.47 -1.00 -15.74
N ALA A 388 -2.61 -1.72 -15.00
CA ALA A 388 -1.19 -1.43 -14.90
C ALA A 388 -0.45 -1.37 -16.25
N GLU A 389 -0.91 -2.11 -17.26
CA GLU A 389 -0.39 -2.04 -18.63
C GLU A 389 -1.18 -1.04 -19.47
N GLN A 390 -2.51 -1.15 -19.46
CA GLN A 390 -3.37 -0.43 -20.41
C GLN A 390 -3.41 1.07 -20.17
N VAL A 391 -3.40 1.51 -18.92
CA VAL A 391 -3.31 2.93 -18.57
C VAL A 391 -1.94 3.48 -18.94
N VAL A 392 -0.85 2.76 -18.63
CA VAL A 392 0.52 3.16 -19.01
C VAL A 392 0.66 3.28 -20.54
N LYS A 393 -0.07 2.47 -21.30
CA LYS A 393 -0.10 2.53 -22.77
C LYS A 393 -1.01 3.64 -23.32
N GLY A 394 -1.85 4.29 -22.50
CA GLY A 394 -2.63 5.47 -22.91
C GLY A 394 -4.15 5.23 -23.04
N LEU A 395 -4.68 4.09 -22.59
CA LEU A 395 -6.14 3.86 -22.59
C LEU A 395 -6.83 4.60 -21.44
N PHE A 396 -6.87 5.91 -21.55
CA PHE A 396 -7.56 6.82 -20.64
C PHE A 396 -8.12 8.03 -21.39
N GLY A 397 -9.07 8.74 -20.77
CA GLY A 397 -9.66 9.96 -21.28
C GLY A 397 -10.31 10.74 -20.15
N THR A 398 -10.90 11.88 -20.45
CA THR A 398 -11.51 12.78 -19.47
C THR A 398 -13.03 12.85 -19.63
N LEU A 399 -13.74 12.88 -18.50
CA LEU A 399 -15.18 13.13 -18.44
C LEU A 399 -15.41 14.45 -17.67
N ILE A 400 -15.85 15.47 -18.37
CA ILE A 400 -16.20 16.75 -17.76
C ILE A 400 -17.73 16.87 -17.72
N VAL A 401 -18.25 16.96 -16.51
CA VAL A 401 -19.69 17.19 -16.29
C VAL A 401 -19.89 18.63 -15.85
N GLU A 402 -20.42 19.44 -16.76
CA GLU A 402 -20.74 20.84 -16.50
C GLU A 402 -21.96 20.96 -15.56
N PRO A 403 -21.98 21.94 -14.66
CA PRO A 403 -23.13 22.12 -13.79
C PRO A 403 -24.40 22.49 -14.58
N LYS A 404 -25.55 22.07 -14.08
CA LYS A 404 -26.84 22.42 -14.66
C LYS A 404 -27.08 23.93 -14.64
N GLN A 405 -26.57 24.61 -13.61
CA GLN A 405 -26.56 26.07 -13.47
C GLN A 405 -25.16 26.52 -13.12
N GLU A 406 -24.57 27.33 -13.97
CA GLU A 406 -23.27 27.91 -13.72
C GLU A 406 -23.34 28.85 -12.52
N THR A 407 -22.60 28.55 -11.47
CA THR A 407 -22.47 29.42 -10.28
C THR A 407 -21.27 30.34 -10.37
N GLU A 408 -20.32 30.02 -11.27
CA GLU A 408 -19.11 30.80 -11.52
C GLU A 408 -18.75 30.65 -13.01
N VAL A 409 -18.46 31.78 -13.67
CA VAL A 409 -18.07 31.79 -15.07
C VAL A 409 -16.56 31.84 -15.18
N TYR A 410 -16.00 30.88 -15.93
CA TYR A 410 -14.58 30.83 -16.26
C TYR A 410 -14.41 31.34 -17.70
N ASP A 411 -13.44 32.23 -17.91
CA ASP A 411 -13.14 32.74 -19.25
C ASP A 411 -12.35 31.76 -20.09
N GLU A 412 -11.48 30.96 -19.41
CA GLU A 412 -10.64 29.95 -20.02
C GLU A 412 -10.65 28.69 -19.16
N GLU A 413 -10.83 27.53 -19.79
CA GLU A 413 -10.70 26.23 -19.17
C GLU A 413 -9.63 25.42 -19.89
N VAL A 414 -8.77 24.74 -19.12
CA VAL A 414 -7.70 23.90 -19.66
C VAL A 414 -7.66 22.60 -18.86
N THR A 415 -7.75 21.48 -19.55
CA THR A 415 -7.59 20.14 -18.95
C THR A 415 -6.15 19.67 -19.12
N MET A 416 -5.51 19.34 -18.00
CA MET A 416 -4.12 18.91 -17.91
C MET A 416 -4.06 17.50 -17.28
N ILE A 417 -4.05 16.47 -18.12
CA ILE A 417 -3.92 15.09 -17.66
C ILE A 417 -2.44 14.68 -17.70
N ASN A 418 -1.87 14.50 -16.50
CA ASN A 418 -0.47 14.09 -16.37
C ASN A 418 -0.32 12.59 -16.59
N HIS A 419 0.70 12.22 -17.35
CA HIS A 419 1.06 10.84 -17.63
C HIS A 419 2.58 10.67 -17.80
N ARG A 420 3.06 9.42 -17.75
CA ARG A 420 4.45 9.08 -18.06
C ARG A 420 4.50 8.03 -19.15
N TRP A 421 5.04 8.41 -20.28
CA TRP A 421 5.22 7.54 -21.43
C TRP A 421 6.52 6.75 -21.37
N GLU A 422 6.46 5.51 -21.80
CA GLU A 422 7.64 4.74 -22.19
C GLU A 422 7.89 4.98 -23.68
N THR A 423 9.01 5.60 -24.01
CA THR A 423 9.37 6.01 -25.36
C THR A 423 10.63 5.29 -25.84
N ASP A 424 10.96 5.44 -27.11
CA ASP A 424 12.24 5.00 -27.70
C ASP A 424 13.47 5.68 -27.07
N GLN A 425 13.27 6.81 -26.37
CA GLN A 425 14.32 7.59 -25.69
C GLN A 425 14.30 7.43 -24.17
N GLY A 426 13.45 6.51 -23.63
CA GLY A 426 13.26 6.30 -22.20
C GLY A 426 11.94 6.86 -21.69
N TYR A 427 11.84 7.07 -20.38
CA TYR A 427 10.60 7.57 -19.78
C TYR A 427 10.48 9.08 -19.91
N GLN A 428 9.34 9.56 -20.45
CA GLN A 428 9.01 10.97 -20.61
C GLN A 428 7.71 11.30 -19.85
N LYS A 429 7.74 12.35 -19.03
CA LYS A 429 6.52 12.90 -18.42
C LYS A 429 5.85 13.86 -19.39
N ALA A 430 4.52 13.81 -19.47
CA ALA A 430 3.76 14.65 -20.40
C ALA A 430 2.39 15.02 -19.82
N PHE A 431 1.80 16.09 -20.29
CA PHE A 431 0.38 16.35 -20.20
C PHE A 431 -0.27 15.91 -21.51
N GLY A 432 -0.98 14.77 -21.49
CA GLY A 432 -1.40 14.10 -22.74
C GLY A 432 -0.19 13.68 -23.57
N ASN A 433 0.00 14.30 -24.74
CA ASN A 433 1.17 14.12 -25.61
C ASN A 433 2.21 15.26 -25.51
N HIS A 434 1.98 16.26 -24.63
CA HIS A 434 2.82 17.43 -24.48
C HIS A 434 3.86 17.19 -23.39
N ASP A 435 5.07 16.80 -23.77
CA ASP A 435 6.21 16.58 -22.89
C ASP A 435 7.13 17.82 -22.76
N GLU A 436 6.74 18.94 -23.40
CA GLU A 436 7.35 20.26 -23.31
C GLU A 436 6.37 21.28 -22.73
N PHE A 437 6.83 22.52 -22.50
CA PHE A 437 5.95 23.61 -22.11
C PHE A 437 5.02 23.99 -23.25
N GLN A 438 3.74 24.19 -22.89
CA GLN A 438 2.72 24.74 -23.75
C GLN A 438 2.51 26.24 -23.43
N TRP A 439 2.09 27.02 -24.43
CA TRP A 439 1.95 28.48 -24.33
C TRP A 439 0.52 28.90 -24.64
N LYS A 440 -0.12 29.62 -23.72
CA LYS A 440 -1.49 30.09 -23.88
C LYS A 440 -1.59 31.58 -23.59
N GLN A 441 -2.02 32.35 -24.59
CA GLN A 441 -2.26 33.77 -24.41
C GLN A 441 -3.60 33.99 -23.74
N VAL A 442 -3.63 34.74 -22.61
CA VAL A 442 -4.82 35.09 -21.84
C VAL A 442 -4.74 36.54 -21.42
N LYS A 443 -5.84 37.30 -21.61
CA LYS A 443 -5.89 38.71 -21.23
C LYS A 443 -5.91 38.87 -19.71
N PRO A 444 -5.27 39.94 -19.16
CA PRO A 444 -5.36 40.24 -17.73
C PRO A 444 -6.82 40.40 -17.26
N GLY A 445 -7.07 40.00 -16.03
CA GLY A 445 -8.39 40.03 -15.41
C GLY A 445 -9.30 38.85 -15.77
N LYS A 446 -8.90 37.99 -16.73
CA LYS A 446 -9.66 36.78 -17.10
C LYS A 446 -9.46 35.68 -16.06
N ILE A 447 -10.53 34.96 -15.75
CA ILE A 447 -10.52 33.83 -14.81
C ILE A 447 -10.17 32.54 -15.58
N VAL A 448 -9.10 31.92 -15.16
CA VAL A 448 -8.60 30.65 -15.73
C VAL A 448 -8.89 29.50 -14.78
N LYS A 449 -9.45 28.42 -15.30
CA LYS A 449 -9.65 27.15 -14.60
C LYS A 449 -8.76 26.07 -15.21
N LEU A 450 -7.87 25.50 -14.39
CA LEU A 450 -7.07 24.33 -14.73
C LEU A 450 -7.70 23.10 -14.11
N ARG A 451 -8.07 22.13 -14.93
CA ARG A 451 -8.50 20.80 -14.51
C ARG A 451 -7.31 19.85 -14.56
N ILE A 452 -6.79 19.48 -13.41
CA ILE A 452 -5.56 18.71 -13.29
C ILE A 452 -5.93 17.29 -12.87
N ILE A 453 -5.47 16.31 -13.65
CA ILE A 453 -5.71 14.89 -13.44
C ILE A 453 -4.37 14.19 -13.41
N ASN A 454 -4.14 13.35 -12.39
CA ASN A 454 -2.93 12.53 -12.33
C ASN A 454 -3.22 11.10 -12.77
N ALA A 455 -3.00 10.80 -14.04
CA ALA A 455 -3.09 9.44 -14.61
C ALA A 455 -1.76 8.67 -14.56
N HIS A 456 -0.77 9.16 -13.79
CA HIS A 456 0.48 8.45 -13.52
C HIS A 456 0.33 7.55 -12.29
N ASN A 457 1.09 6.44 -12.22
CA ASN A 457 1.04 5.49 -11.10
C ASN A 457 1.62 6.02 -9.78
N LEU A 458 2.24 7.19 -9.78
CA LEU A 458 2.84 7.81 -8.59
C LEU A 458 2.22 9.17 -8.32
N SER A 459 2.30 9.61 -7.06
CA SER A 459 1.95 10.99 -6.73
C SER A 459 2.86 11.97 -7.43
N GLU A 460 2.28 13.06 -7.89
CA GLU A 460 3.01 14.13 -8.53
C GLU A 460 2.78 15.45 -7.80
N LYS A 461 3.85 16.23 -7.73
CA LYS A 461 3.83 17.61 -7.22
C LYS A 461 3.60 18.57 -8.38
N TYR A 462 2.90 19.65 -8.12
CA TYR A 462 2.61 20.69 -9.10
C TYR A 462 2.91 22.05 -8.49
N LEU A 463 3.35 22.97 -9.34
CA LEU A 463 3.60 24.36 -8.99
C LEU A 463 2.80 25.27 -9.92
N LEU A 464 2.15 26.32 -9.36
CA LEU A 464 1.59 27.42 -10.10
C LEU A 464 2.18 28.70 -9.55
N GLN A 465 2.96 29.41 -10.34
CA GLN A 465 3.67 30.62 -9.93
C GLN A 465 3.33 31.80 -10.82
N GLY A 466 3.34 33.00 -10.25
CA GLY A 466 2.99 34.24 -10.93
C GLY A 466 1.60 34.78 -10.58
N ALA A 467 0.73 33.99 -9.93
CA ALA A 467 -0.57 34.42 -9.44
C ALA A 467 -0.96 33.64 -8.18
N ASP A 468 -1.66 34.28 -7.26
CA ASP A 468 -2.40 33.56 -6.24
C ASP A 468 -3.51 32.73 -6.89
N PHE A 469 -3.78 31.56 -6.32
CA PHE A 469 -4.76 30.64 -6.85
C PHE A 469 -5.60 30.00 -5.75
N ARG A 470 -6.63 29.27 -6.12
CA ARG A 470 -7.43 28.47 -5.19
C ARG A 470 -7.67 27.08 -5.77
N ILE A 471 -7.75 26.09 -4.91
CA ILE A 471 -8.25 24.76 -5.24
C ILE A 471 -9.77 24.81 -5.15
N ALA A 472 -10.44 24.80 -6.29
CA ALA A 472 -11.89 24.96 -6.37
C ALA A 472 -12.64 23.64 -6.18
N SER A 473 -12.02 22.50 -6.56
CA SER A 473 -12.55 21.16 -6.31
C SER A 473 -11.45 20.15 -6.04
N ILE A 474 -11.81 19.09 -5.31
CA ILE A 474 -11.03 17.88 -5.07
C ILE A 474 -11.88 16.72 -5.58
N ASP A 475 -11.30 15.88 -6.43
CA ASP A 475 -11.91 14.65 -6.95
C ASP A 475 -13.33 14.88 -7.48
N GLY A 476 -13.49 15.93 -8.29
CA GLY A 476 -14.77 16.34 -8.88
C GLY A 476 -15.69 17.10 -7.92
N VAL A 477 -15.47 17.03 -6.61
CA VAL A 477 -16.35 17.68 -5.62
C VAL A 477 -15.90 19.11 -5.33
N ARG A 478 -16.81 20.06 -5.49
CA ARG A 478 -16.54 21.48 -5.25
C ARG A 478 -16.26 21.78 -3.78
N ILE A 479 -15.19 22.54 -3.51
CA ILE A 479 -14.90 23.08 -2.18
C ILE A 479 -15.74 24.34 -1.96
N GLN A 480 -16.39 24.42 -0.81
CA GLN A 480 -17.14 25.61 -0.42
C GLN A 480 -16.18 26.64 0.19
N ASP A 481 -16.28 27.89 -0.29
CA ASP A 481 -15.49 29.04 0.18
C ASP A 481 -13.95 28.77 0.16
N PRO A 482 -13.38 28.33 -0.99
CA PRO A 482 -11.97 28.03 -1.10
C PRO A 482 -11.14 29.30 -0.92
N GLN A 483 -10.21 29.29 0.03
CA GLN A 483 -9.35 30.44 0.32
C GLN A 483 -8.21 30.56 -0.72
N PRO A 484 -7.73 31.79 -1.02
CA PRO A 484 -6.58 31.94 -1.90
C PRO A 484 -5.32 31.36 -1.26
N LEU A 485 -4.53 30.68 -2.08
CA LEU A 485 -3.20 30.18 -1.79
C LEU A 485 -2.17 31.04 -2.51
N SER A 486 -1.03 31.30 -1.89
CA SER A 486 0.05 32.05 -2.53
C SER A 486 0.71 31.24 -3.64
N ASP A 487 1.32 31.92 -4.60
CA ASP A 487 2.10 31.33 -5.69
C ASP A 487 3.40 30.63 -5.25
N GLU A 488 3.72 30.62 -3.94
CA GLU A 488 4.76 29.81 -3.32
C GLU A 488 4.24 28.46 -2.79
N THR A 489 2.96 28.18 -2.91
CA THR A 489 2.35 26.95 -2.41
C THR A 489 2.35 25.87 -3.50
N ALA A 490 3.07 24.78 -3.26
CA ALA A 490 2.95 23.59 -4.07
C ALA A 490 1.72 22.77 -3.67
N PHE A 491 1.25 21.93 -4.57
CA PHE A 491 0.21 20.95 -4.25
C PHE A 491 0.55 19.59 -4.85
N ARG A 492 0.06 18.54 -4.22
CA ARG A 492 0.33 17.15 -4.60
C ARG A 492 -0.96 16.42 -4.90
N LEU A 493 -0.99 15.67 -6.01
CA LEU A 493 -2.05 14.71 -6.32
C LEU A 493 -1.50 13.29 -6.25
N GLY A 494 -2.20 12.42 -5.54
CA GLY A 494 -2.02 10.98 -5.66
C GLY A 494 -2.36 10.50 -7.07
N ALA A 495 -1.93 9.29 -7.44
CA ALA A 495 -2.39 8.68 -8.69
C ALA A 495 -3.91 8.54 -8.67
N GLY A 496 -4.57 8.86 -9.76
CA GLY A 496 -6.03 8.90 -9.86
C GLY A 496 -6.69 10.20 -9.38
N GLY A 497 -6.01 11.00 -8.54
CA GLY A 497 -6.56 12.22 -7.97
C GLY A 497 -6.75 13.35 -8.97
N ARG A 498 -7.70 14.27 -8.65
CA ARG A 498 -8.03 15.42 -9.49
C ARG A 498 -8.20 16.67 -8.66
N TYR A 499 -7.63 17.79 -9.15
CA TYR A 499 -7.90 19.14 -8.61
C TYR A 499 -8.31 20.08 -9.71
N ASP A 500 -9.34 20.90 -9.44
CA ASP A 500 -9.60 22.10 -10.25
C ASP A 500 -8.95 23.31 -9.57
N VAL A 501 -8.00 23.93 -10.27
CA VAL A 501 -7.25 25.08 -9.80
C VAL A 501 -7.74 26.32 -10.54
N VAL A 502 -8.06 27.38 -9.82
CA VAL A 502 -8.58 28.64 -10.40
C VAL A 502 -7.72 29.82 -9.99
N PHE A 503 -7.36 30.63 -10.97
CA PHE A 503 -6.65 31.90 -10.74
C PHE A 503 -7.20 33.01 -11.66
N THR A 504 -6.96 34.25 -11.29
CA THR A 504 -7.22 35.41 -12.17
C THR A 504 -5.92 35.81 -12.85
N MET A 505 -5.91 35.87 -14.17
CA MET A 505 -4.74 36.25 -14.95
C MET A 505 -4.24 37.64 -14.60
N PRO A 506 -3.03 37.82 -14.07
CA PRO A 506 -2.43 39.12 -13.81
C PRO A 506 -1.81 39.74 -15.08
N ASP A 507 -1.20 40.91 -14.96
CA ASP A 507 -0.43 41.56 -16.04
C ASP A 507 0.92 40.87 -16.32
N ARG A 508 1.36 39.99 -15.42
CA ARG A 508 2.61 39.17 -15.51
C ARG A 508 2.31 37.75 -15.96
N PRO A 509 3.29 37.02 -16.52
CA PRO A 509 3.10 35.62 -16.86
C PRO A 509 2.81 34.74 -15.63
N VAL A 510 1.99 33.71 -15.82
CA VAL A 510 1.71 32.64 -14.84
C VAL A 510 2.27 31.34 -15.38
N PHE A 511 3.01 30.63 -14.56
CA PHE A 511 3.70 29.40 -14.92
C PHE A 511 3.13 28.22 -14.14
N PHE A 512 2.60 27.26 -14.83
CA PHE A 512 2.17 25.99 -14.26
C PHE A 512 3.13 24.88 -14.71
N LYS A 513 3.58 24.01 -13.80
CA LYS A 513 4.46 22.88 -14.15
C LYS A 513 4.26 21.66 -13.27
N LEU A 514 4.70 20.53 -13.80
CA LEU A 514 4.85 19.27 -13.11
C LEU A 514 6.19 19.21 -12.35
N GLY A 515 6.17 18.69 -11.11
CA GLY A 515 7.35 18.50 -10.27
C GLY A 515 7.71 19.74 -9.46
N ASP A 516 8.84 19.65 -8.74
CA ASP A 516 9.39 20.75 -7.94
C ASP A 516 10.12 21.80 -8.80
N ALA A 517 10.54 22.90 -8.20
CA ALA A 517 11.21 24.00 -8.89
C ALA A 517 12.51 23.60 -9.59
N LYS A 518 13.21 22.57 -9.08
CA LYS A 518 14.53 22.14 -9.56
C LYS A 518 14.48 21.32 -10.85
N ASN A 519 13.34 20.70 -11.16
CA ASN A 519 13.18 19.83 -12.33
C ASN A 519 12.82 20.66 -13.58
N GLU A 520 13.79 21.34 -14.16
CA GLU A 520 13.58 22.26 -15.28
C GLU A 520 13.05 21.62 -16.56
N SER A 521 13.28 20.31 -16.76
CA SER A 521 12.87 19.56 -17.96
C SER A 521 11.43 19.07 -17.93
N ASN A 522 10.73 19.16 -16.80
CA ASN A 522 9.35 18.70 -16.71
C ASN A 522 8.39 19.61 -17.47
N PRO A 523 7.34 19.03 -18.11
CA PRO A 523 6.38 19.79 -18.90
C PRO A 523 5.52 20.72 -18.03
N GLY A 524 4.89 21.67 -18.69
CA GLY A 524 4.02 22.64 -18.05
C GLY A 524 3.24 23.50 -19.02
N MET A 525 2.64 24.56 -18.49
CA MET A 525 1.94 25.56 -19.29
C MET A 525 2.29 26.98 -18.84
N VAL A 526 2.50 27.84 -19.81
CA VAL A 526 2.75 29.28 -19.61
C VAL A 526 1.53 30.07 -20.06
N PHE A 527 0.91 30.78 -19.15
CA PHE A 527 -0.12 31.76 -19.46
C PHE A 527 0.52 33.14 -19.52
N TYR A 528 0.22 33.90 -20.58
CA TYR A 528 0.86 35.20 -20.77
C TYR A 528 -0.08 36.21 -21.43
N ALA A 529 0.15 37.48 -21.14
CA ALA A 529 -0.50 38.61 -21.80
C ALA A 529 0.50 39.33 -22.72
N GLY A 530 0.11 39.71 -23.91
CA GLY A 530 1.02 40.41 -24.85
C GLY A 530 1.99 39.47 -25.57
N SER A 531 3.32 39.72 -25.46
CA SER A 531 4.35 38.86 -26.07
C SER A 531 4.68 37.67 -25.17
N ALA A 532 4.93 36.52 -25.77
CA ALA A 532 5.35 35.33 -25.05
C ALA A 532 6.66 35.60 -24.27
N PRO A 533 6.73 35.23 -22.98
CA PRO A 533 7.93 35.39 -22.19
C PRO A 533 9.03 34.40 -22.61
N GLU A 534 10.26 34.66 -22.20
CA GLU A 534 11.34 33.66 -22.26
C GLU A 534 11.02 32.49 -21.31
N ARG A 535 11.85 31.42 -21.39
CA ARG A 535 11.68 30.19 -20.60
C ARG A 535 11.46 30.52 -19.11
N PRO A 536 10.45 29.88 -18.44
CA PRO A 536 10.12 30.19 -17.07
C PRO A 536 11.24 29.77 -16.11
N VAL A 537 11.47 30.62 -15.08
CA VAL A 537 12.34 30.29 -13.93
C VAL A 537 11.44 30.13 -12.71
N PHE A 538 11.51 28.98 -12.07
CA PHE A 538 10.71 28.68 -10.89
C PHE A 538 11.46 28.94 -9.61
N GLN A 539 10.78 29.52 -8.64
CA GLN A 539 11.28 29.69 -7.28
C GLN A 539 10.92 28.46 -6.43
N ALA A 540 11.75 28.18 -5.42
CA ALA A 540 11.46 27.11 -4.48
C ALA A 540 10.15 27.39 -3.72
N GLU A 541 9.32 26.39 -3.59
CA GLU A 541 8.10 26.45 -2.79
C GLU A 541 8.41 26.61 -1.30
N SER A 542 7.58 27.39 -0.60
CA SER A 542 7.66 27.60 0.85
C SER A 542 6.61 26.79 1.64
N ALA A 543 5.57 26.32 0.99
CA ALA A 543 4.47 25.56 1.57
C ALA A 543 3.97 24.46 0.61
N GLU A 544 3.30 23.45 1.18
CA GLU A 544 2.56 22.44 0.43
C GLU A 544 1.08 22.46 0.90
N PHE A 545 0.15 22.41 -0.03
CA PHE A 545 -1.28 22.41 0.24
C PHE A 545 -1.70 21.17 1.05
N ASP A 546 -2.47 21.38 2.12
CA ASP A 546 -3.12 20.32 2.91
C ASP A 546 -4.63 20.60 2.97
N PRO A 547 -5.50 19.72 2.49
CA PRO A 547 -6.94 19.91 2.50
C PRO A 547 -7.57 19.87 3.91
N SER A 548 -6.82 19.47 4.95
CA SER A 548 -7.35 19.24 6.31
C SER A 548 -7.93 20.47 6.99
N ASP A 549 -7.55 21.68 6.56
CA ASP A 549 -7.97 22.96 7.12
C ASP A 549 -8.36 23.98 6.02
N TYR A 550 -8.72 23.49 4.82
CA TYR A 550 -8.97 24.33 3.66
C TYR A 550 -10.47 24.41 3.29
N GLY A 551 -10.96 25.60 3.03
CA GLY A 551 -12.36 25.89 2.68
C GLY A 551 -13.33 25.73 3.84
N LYS A 552 -14.61 25.46 3.55
CA LYS A 552 -15.64 25.14 4.54
C LYS A 552 -15.94 23.64 4.57
N PRO A 553 -16.25 23.12 5.76
CA PRO A 553 -16.54 21.69 5.90
C PRO A 553 -17.73 21.27 5.05
N VAL A 554 -17.61 20.12 4.39
CA VAL A 554 -18.75 19.45 3.78
C VAL A 554 -19.79 19.11 4.86
N VAL A 555 -21.05 19.41 4.58
CA VAL A 555 -22.18 19.07 5.45
C VAL A 555 -22.84 17.83 4.86
N ASN A 556 -22.70 16.69 5.54
CA ASN A 556 -23.39 15.45 5.20
C ASN A 556 -23.75 14.68 6.47
N ASP A 557 -24.64 13.68 6.33
CA ASP A 557 -25.18 12.92 7.45
C ASP A 557 -24.10 12.04 8.13
N VAL A 558 -23.04 11.71 7.41
CA VAL A 558 -21.91 10.93 7.93
C VAL A 558 -21.11 11.71 8.98
N LYS A 559 -20.91 13.03 8.79
CA LYS A 559 -20.18 13.88 9.74
C LYS A 559 -20.85 13.99 11.10
N ALA A 560 -22.20 13.94 11.12
CA ALA A 560 -23.00 14.07 12.33
C ALA A 560 -23.11 12.72 13.09
N ALA A 561 -22.65 11.61 12.52
CA ALA A 561 -22.80 10.29 13.11
C ALA A 561 -21.95 10.12 14.37
N SER A 562 -22.59 9.79 15.49
CA SER A 562 -21.92 9.39 16.73
C SER A 562 -21.54 7.89 16.74
N GLN A 563 -22.17 7.10 15.86
CA GLN A 563 -21.98 5.65 15.71
C GLN A 563 -22.05 5.29 14.22
N PHE A 564 -21.29 4.27 13.84
CA PHE A 564 -21.24 3.71 12.50
C PHE A 564 -21.86 2.30 12.51
N ASP A 565 -22.57 1.97 11.44
CA ASP A 565 -23.20 0.67 11.28
C ASP A 565 -22.13 -0.37 10.96
N ARG A 566 -21.13 0.01 10.15
CA ARG A 566 -19.96 -0.82 9.83
C ARG A 566 -18.67 -0.04 10.08
N GLU A 567 -17.66 -0.72 10.64
CA GLU A 567 -16.34 -0.16 10.87
C GLU A 567 -15.26 -1.14 10.37
N PHE A 568 -14.39 -0.69 9.49
CA PHE A 568 -13.33 -1.49 8.89
C PHE A 568 -11.94 -0.89 9.13
N HIS A 569 -10.91 -1.73 9.09
CA HIS A 569 -9.53 -1.33 9.12
C HIS A 569 -8.81 -1.80 7.85
N MET A 570 -8.10 -0.89 7.20
CA MET A 570 -7.22 -1.17 6.07
C MET A 570 -5.78 -0.86 6.47
N ILE A 571 -5.06 -1.88 6.89
CA ILE A 571 -3.65 -1.75 7.23
C ILE A 571 -2.82 -2.02 5.98
N LEU A 572 -2.26 -0.96 5.41
CA LEU A 572 -1.43 -1.01 4.22
C LEU A 572 -0.01 -1.39 4.63
N GLY A 573 0.47 -2.51 4.12
CA GLY A 573 1.74 -3.11 4.48
C GLY A 573 2.57 -3.50 3.27
N ASN A 574 3.73 -4.11 3.53
CA ASN A 574 4.55 -4.71 2.48
C ASN A 574 5.23 -5.97 2.97
N GLU A 575 5.46 -6.93 2.07
CA GLU A 575 6.22 -8.14 2.36
C GLU A 575 6.92 -8.70 1.12
N MET A 576 7.92 -9.58 1.36
CA MET A 576 8.52 -10.39 0.31
C MET A 576 7.74 -11.70 0.20
N GLY A 577 7.14 -11.95 -0.96
CA GLY A 577 6.26 -13.11 -1.12
C GLY A 577 6.09 -13.55 -2.57
N PHE A 578 5.12 -14.43 -2.77
CA PHE A 578 4.77 -14.94 -4.10
C PHE A 578 3.36 -14.50 -4.48
N TYR A 579 3.22 -14.06 -5.71
CA TYR A 579 1.95 -13.74 -6.34
C TYR A 579 1.92 -14.32 -7.75
N ASN A 580 0.88 -15.05 -8.07
CA ASN A 580 0.69 -15.76 -9.34
C ASN A 580 1.93 -16.57 -9.76
N GLY A 581 2.52 -17.32 -8.83
CA GLY A 581 3.69 -18.19 -9.05
C GLY A 581 5.02 -17.47 -9.21
N ARG A 582 5.07 -16.15 -9.05
CA ARG A 582 6.30 -15.34 -9.17
C ARG A 582 6.65 -14.69 -7.84
N PHE A 583 7.95 -14.50 -7.60
CA PHE A 583 8.44 -13.81 -6.41
C PHE A 583 8.40 -12.29 -6.63
N HIS A 584 7.75 -11.59 -5.70
CA HIS A 584 7.56 -10.14 -5.74
C HIS A 584 7.85 -9.50 -4.38
N PHE A 585 8.10 -8.19 -4.40
CA PHE A 585 7.86 -7.33 -3.27
C PHE A 585 6.39 -6.94 -3.30
N LEU A 586 5.60 -7.51 -2.39
CA LEU A 586 4.15 -7.37 -2.36
C LEU A 586 3.75 -6.17 -1.52
N TRP A 587 2.70 -5.50 -1.97
CA TRP A 587 1.98 -4.49 -1.22
C TRP A 587 0.68 -5.12 -0.71
N THR A 588 0.46 -5.08 0.60
CA THR A 588 -0.60 -5.87 1.24
C THR A 588 -1.67 -5.00 1.86
N ILE A 589 -2.90 -5.50 1.90
CA ILE A 589 -4.00 -4.98 2.71
C ILE A 589 -4.26 -6.00 3.82
N ASN A 590 -4.19 -5.55 5.08
CA ASN A 590 -4.33 -6.41 6.27
C ASN A 590 -3.38 -7.62 6.28
N GLY A 591 -2.19 -7.49 5.64
CA GLY A 591 -1.18 -8.55 5.55
C GLY A 591 -1.41 -9.58 4.47
N GLU A 592 -2.41 -9.40 3.62
CA GLU A 592 -2.75 -10.29 2.53
C GLU A 592 -2.76 -9.55 1.18
N VAL A 593 -2.76 -10.33 0.10
CA VAL A 593 -2.95 -9.88 -1.28
C VAL A 593 -4.13 -10.63 -1.89
N TYR A 594 -4.78 -10.05 -2.90
CA TYR A 594 -5.84 -10.72 -3.65
C TYR A 594 -5.40 -12.15 -4.07
N PRO A 595 -6.24 -13.18 -3.97
CA PRO A 595 -7.65 -13.19 -3.53
C PRO A 595 -7.88 -13.38 -2.03
N ARG A 596 -6.87 -13.33 -1.17
CA ARG A 596 -6.99 -13.58 0.28
C ARG A 596 -7.25 -12.33 1.13
N VAL A 597 -7.37 -11.17 0.51
CA VAL A 597 -7.80 -9.94 1.20
C VAL A 597 -9.23 -10.07 1.72
N PRO A 598 -9.58 -9.41 2.84
CA PRO A 598 -10.97 -9.41 3.30
C PRO A 598 -11.90 -8.74 2.30
N THR A 599 -13.12 -9.24 2.17
CA THR A 599 -14.23 -8.56 1.50
C THR A 599 -15.03 -7.80 2.53
N PHE A 600 -15.25 -6.50 2.33
CA PHE A 600 -16.08 -5.69 3.21
C PHE A 600 -17.56 -5.85 2.81
N VAL A 601 -18.40 -6.26 3.76
CA VAL A 601 -19.83 -6.48 3.49
C VAL A 601 -20.66 -5.40 4.16
N VAL A 602 -21.55 -4.78 3.38
CA VAL A 602 -22.44 -3.70 3.80
C VAL A 602 -23.88 -3.96 3.37
N GLN A 603 -24.80 -3.17 3.93
CA GLN A 603 -26.19 -3.08 3.50
C GLN A 603 -26.50 -1.69 2.97
N GLU A 604 -27.52 -1.59 2.13
CA GLU A 604 -28.04 -0.30 1.67
C GLU A 604 -28.37 0.60 2.85
N GLY A 605 -27.84 1.84 2.84
CA GLY A 605 -28.03 2.82 3.90
C GLY A 605 -27.06 2.73 5.08
N ASP A 606 -26.17 1.73 5.15
CA ASP A 606 -25.16 1.63 6.19
C ASP A 606 -24.24 2.87 6.20
N ARG A 607 -24.00 3.41 7.37
CA ARG A 607 -22.93 4.39 7.62
C ARG A 607 -21.65 3.63 7.87
N VAL A 608 -20.75 3.68 6.92
CA VAL A 608 -19.51 2.92 6.91
C VAL A 608 -18.36 3.82 7.32
N LYS A 609 -17.50 3.35 8.23
CA LYS A 609 -16.23 3.99 8.57
C LYS A 609 -15.08 3.07 8.23
N THR A 610 -14.10 3.58 7.49
CA THR A 610 -12.85 2.88 7.21
C THR A 610 -11.68 3.63 7.82
N THR A 611 -10.80 2.90 8.51
CA THR A 611 -9.55 3.44 9.04
C THR A 611 -8.37 2.91 8.22
N PHE A 612 -7.76 3.78 7.44
CA PHE A 612 -6.52 3.51 6.71
C PHE A 612 -5.31 3.73 7.62
N VAL A 613 -4.36 2.81 7.61
CA VAL A 613 -3.09 2.93 8.34
C VAL A 613 -1.96 2.47 7.44
N ASN A 614 -1.13 3.39 6.95
CA ASN A 614 -0.01 3.02 6.11
C ASN A 614 1.25 2.72 6.93
N LYS A 615 1.56 1.44 7.07
CA LYS A 615 2.78 0.93 7.72
C LYS A 615 3.87 0.55 6.71
N SER A 616 3.58 0.65 5.42
CA SER A 616 4.46 0.27 4.34
C SER A 616 5.55 1.31 4.07
N LEU A 617 6.43 1.00 3.13
CA LEU A 617 7.50 1.90 2.66
C LEU A 617 7.06 2.80 1.51
N GLY A 618 5.89 2.54 0.90
CA GLY A 618 5.34 3.28 -0.23
C GLY A 618 4.10 4.09 0.13
N GLU A 619 3.73 5.00 -0.75
CA GLU A 619 2.45 5.69 -0.71
C GLU A 619 1.38 4.85 -1.40
N HIS A 620 0.15 4.99 -0.95
CA HIS A 620 -1.00 4.26 -1.49
C HIS A 620 -2.17 5.22 -1.71
N PRO A 621 -2.42 5.65 -2.95
CA PRO A 621 -3.66 6.30 -3.32
C PRO A 621 -4.77 5.24 -3.37
N MET A 622 -5.58 5.17 -2.31
CA MET A 622 -6.67 4.19 -2.18
C MET A 622 -7.92 4.75 -2.84
N HIS A 623 -8.47 4.00 -3.78
CA HIS A 623 -9.63 4.38 -4.58
C HIS A 623 -10.79 3.42 -4.37
N LEU A 624 -11.91 3.98 -3.90
CA LEU A 624 -13.17 3.26 -3.71
C LEU A 624 -14.10 3.58 -4.89
N HIS A 625 -14.48 2.56 -5.64
CA HIS A 625 -15.43 2.68 -6.74
C HIS A 625 -16.84 3.00 -6.25
N GLY A 626 -17.58 3.77 -7.05
CA GLY A 626 -19.00 4.04 -6.87
C GLY A 626 -19.41 4.85 -5.63
N HIS A 627 -18.46 5.30 -4.81
CA HIS A 627 -18.70 6.06 -3.60
C HIS A 627 -17.67 7.17 -3.38
N HIS A 628 -18.06 8.22 -2.67
CA HIS A 628 -17.16 9.25 -2.17
C HIS A 628 -17.03 9.15 -0.65
N MET A 629 -15.81 9.20 -0.16
CA MET A 629 -15.49 9.13 1.25
C MET A 629 -15.32 10.53 1.85
N THR A 630 -15.92 10.79 3.01
CA THR A 630 -15.65 11.98 3.81
C THR A 630 -14.46 11.73 4.71
N VAL A 631 -13.41 12.53 4.61
CA VAL A 631 -12.24 12.45 5.50
C VAL A 631 -12.56 13.12 6.82
N LEU A 632 -12.49 12.35 7.92
CA LEU A 632 -12.87 12.80 9.28
C LEU A 632 -11.65 13.06 10.16
N LYS A 633 -10.60 12.23 10.03
CA LYS A 633 -9.37 12.38 10.82
C LYS A 633 -8.14 12.09 9.96
N LYS A 634 -7.04 12.77 10.29
CA LYS A 634 -5.68 12.53 9.80
C LYS A 634 -4.76 12.35 11.00
N ASN A 635 -4.00 11.22 11.05
CA ASN A 635 -3.07 10.92 12.14
C ASN A 635 -3.70 10.99 13.54
N GLY A 636 -4.92 10.44 13.67
CA GLY A 636 -5.69 10.41 14.91
C GLY A 636 -6.33 11.74 15.34
N LYS A 637 -6.07 12.84 14.60
CA LYS A 637 -6.64 14.17 14.86
C LYS A 637 -7.80 14.46 13.94
N LYS A 638 -8.88 15.03 14.45
CA LYS A 638 -9.99 15.52 13.61
C LYS A 638 -9.45 16.56 12.64
N VAL A 639 -9.85 16.47 11.37
CA VAL A 639 -9.59 17.52 10.39
C VAL A 639 -10.51 18.71 10.68
N ALA A 640 -10.00 19.91 10.49
CA ALA A 640 -10.79 21.14 10.74
C ALA A 640 -11.93 21.26 9.69
N THR A 641 -11.61 20.92 8.46
CA THR A 641 -12.52 20.96 7.30
C THR A 641 -12.61 19.57 6.65
N PRO A 642 -13.55 18.71 7.06
CA PRO A 642 -13.84 17.46 6.35
C PRO A 642 -14.16 17.73 4.87
N TRP A 643 -13.52 16.95 3.99
CA TRP A 643 -13.72 17.01 2.53
C TRP A 643 -14.09 15.64 1.97
N LEU A 644 -14.69 15.64 0.78
CA LEU A 644 -14.99 14.42 0.03
C LEU A 644 -13.86 14.08 -0.94
N THR A 645 -13.57 12.80 -1.08
CA THR A 645 -12.61 12.24 -2.03
C THR A 645 -13.02 10.82 -2.42
N ASP A 646 -12.73 10.40 -3.61
CA ASP A 646 -12.83 8.99 -4.03
C ASP A 646 -11.45 8.30 -4.05
N THR A 647 -10.39 9.11 -4.06
CA THR A 647 -9.00 8.62 -4.15
C THR A 647 -8.14 9.27 -3.07
N LEU A 648 -7.95 8.58 -1.95
CA LEU A 648 -7.21 9.10 -0.80
C LEU A 648 -5.75 8.63 -0.83
N ASN A 649 -4.80 9.53 -1.04
CA ASN A 649 -3.39 9.20 -0.97
C ASN A 649 -2.89 9.11 0.48
N VAL A 650 -2.53 7.90 0.91
CA VAL A 650 -2.05 7.62 2.27
C VAL A 650 -0.52 7.47 2.24
N LEU A 651 0.22 8.46 2.76
CA LEU A 651 1.68 8.44 2.79
C LEU A 651 2.22 7.48 3.87
N PRO A 652 3.48 7.01 3.74
CA PRO A 652 4.11 6.17 4.76
C PRO A 652 4.07 6.79 6.15
N GLY A 653 3.48 6.07 7.11
CA GLY A 653 3.33 6.51 8.51
C GLY A 653 2.09 7.37 8.77
N GLU A 654 1.24 7.62 7.77
CA GLU A 654 -0.04 8.30 7.96
C GLU A 654 -1.17 7.33 8.28
N SER A 655 -2.20 7.87 8.93
CA SER A 655 -3.48 7.21 9.13
C SER A 655 -4.63 8.17 8.85
N TYR A 656 -5.72 7.64 8.30
CA TYR A 656 -6.94 8.40 8.05
C TYR A 656 -8.16 7.63 8.56
N GLU A 657 -9.12 8.34 9.12
CA GLU A 657 -10.48 7.83 9.28
C GLU A 657 -11.36 8.52 8.25
N VAL A 658 -11.99 7.71 7.42
CA VAL A 658 -12.95 8.16 6.42
C VAL A 658 -14.30 7.53 6.65
N ALA A 659 -15.36 8.13 6.12
CA ALA A 659 -16.68 7.53 6.20
C ALA A 659 -17.55 7.89 5.00
N PHE A 660 -18.46 6.98 4.65
CA PHE A 660 -19.43 7.15 3.58
C PHE A 660 -20.77 6.46 3.94
N ILE A 661 -21.80 6.76 3.16
CA ILE A 661 -23.04 6.04 3.20
C ILE A 661 -23.03 5.01 2.07
N ALA A 662 -23.38 3.78 2.37
CA ALA A 662 -23.56 2.74 1.38
C ALA A 662 -24.89 2.95 0.65
N ASP A 663 -24.91 3.81 -0.37
CA ASP A 663 -26.10 4.26 -1.09
C ASP A 663 -26.08 3.93 -2.59
N ASN A 664 -25.15 3.09 -3.02
CA ASN A 664 -25.02 2.62 -4.39
C ASN A 664 -24.80 1.11 -4.40
N SER A 665 -25.92 0.36 -4.43
CA SER A 665 -25.90 -1.10 -4.35
C SER A 665 -25.08 -1.75 -5.44
N GLY A 666 -24.19 -2.70 -5.06
CA GLY A 666 -23.33 -3.35 -6.02
C GLY A 666 -22.22 -4.19 -5.41
N MET A 667 -21.30 -4.59 -6.27
CA MET A 667 -19.99 -5.11 -5.93
C MET A 667 -18.96 -4.10 -6.46
N TRP A 668 -18.17 -3.53 -5.55
CA TRP A 668 -17.26 -2.43 -5.85
C TRP A 668 -15.82 -2.81 -5.53
N MET A 669 -14.89 -2.36 -6.36
CA MET A 669 -13.47 -2.50 -6.08
C MET A 669 -13.02 -1.35 -5.16
N ASP A 670 -12.14 -1.66 -4.20
CA ASP A 670 -11.35 -0.69 -3.45
C ASP A 670 -9.88 -1.11 -3.59
N HIS A 671 -9.10 -0.33 -4.29
CA HIS A 671 -7.75 -0.71 -4.65
C HIS A 671 -6.76 0.45 -4.57
N CYS A 672 -5.48 0.12 -4.53
CA CYS A 672 -4.42 1.10 -4.66
C CYS A 672 -4.35 1.59 -6.12
N HIS A 673 -4.45 2.90 -6.34
CA HIS A 673 -4.34 3.47 -7.68
C HIS A 673 -2.88 3.67 -8.15
N ASN A 674 -1.89 3.27 -7.36
CA ASN A 674 -0.62 2.82 -7.93
C ASN A 674 -0.90 1.43 -8.56
N LEU A 675 -1.11 1.42 -9.88
CA LEU A 675 -1.56 0.23 -10.59
C LEU A 675 -0.54 -0.92 -10.57
N ASP A 676 0.74 -0.63 -10.36
CA ASP A 676 1.76 -1.67 -10.14
C ASP A 676 1.54 -2.40 -8.79
N HIS A 677 1.01 -1.68 -7.77
CA HIS A 677 0.62 -2.28 -6.50
C HIS A 677 -0.66 -3.12 -6.63
N ALA A 678 -1.66 -2.60 -7.34
CA ALA A 678 -2.90 -3.30 -7.61
C ALA A 678 -2.64 -4.60 -8.40
N ALA A 679 -1.83 -4.54 -9.47
CA ALA A 679 -1.44 -5.71 -10.28
C ALA A 679 -0.72 -6.82 -9.50
N THR A 680 -0.21 -6.54 -8.31
CA THR A 680 0.37 -7.53 -7.39
C THR A 680 -0.55 -7.87 -6.23
N GLY A 681 -1.84 -7.51 -6.33
CA GLY A 681 -2.91 -7.94 -5.44
C GLY A 681 -3.27 -6.96 -4.32
N MET A 682 -2.91 -5.66 -4.44
CA MET A 682 -3.35 -4.64 -3.48
C MET A 682 -4.75 -4.13 -3.83
N THR A 683 -5.72 -5.02 -3.75
CA THR A 683 -7.10 -4.82 -4.16
C THR A 683 -8.01 -5.58 -3.22
N LEU A 684 -9.10 -4.97 -2.78
CA LEU A 684 -10.19 -5.63 -2.05
C LEU A 684 -11.55 -5.26 -2.65
N HIS A 685 -12.61 -5.83 -2.10
CA HIS A 685 -13.97 -5.60 -2.57
C HIS A 685 -14.88 -5.12 -1.45
N LEU A 686 -15.72 -4.12 -1.77
CA LEU A 686 -16.89 -3.73 -0.99
C LEU A 686 -18.11 -4.36 -1.65
N MET A 687 -18.87 -5.15 -0.90
CA MET A 687 -20.00 -5.88 -1.42
C MET A 687 -21.27 -5.62 -0.61
N TYR A 688 -22.36 -5.40 -1.30
CA TYR A 688 -23.68 -5.38 -0.68
C TYR A 688 -24.21 -6.80 -0.52
N ASP A 689 -24.70 -7.12 0.66
CA ASP A 689 -25.02 -8.51 1.09
C ASP A 689 -26.10 -9.22 0.26
N HIS A 690 -26.93 -8.45 -0.46
CA HIS A 690 -27.97 -8.96 -1.34
C HIS A 690 -27.57 -9.03 -2.82
N VAL A 691 -26.32 -8.64 -3.17
CA VAL A 691 -25.84 -8.60 -4.56
C VAL A 691 -25.08 -9.86 -4.89
N LEU A 692 -25.39 -10.47 -6.03
CA LEU A 692 -24.75 -11.68 -6.54
C LEU A 692 -23.85 -11.36 -7.75
N PRO A 693 -22.68 -12.01 -7.86
CA PRO A 693 -21.80 -11.85 -9.02
C PRO A 693 -22.46 -12.47 -10.27
N SER A 694 -22.27 -11.79 -11.41
CA SER A 694 -22.76 -12.26 -12.72
C SER A 694 -21.63 -12.72 -13.64
N TYR A 695 -20.37 -12.53 -13.24
CA TYR A 695 -19.19 -12.73 -14.10
C TYR A 695 -18.08 -13.49 -13.36
N GLU A 696 -17.19 -14.10 -14.14
CA GLU A 696 -16.00 -14.82 -13.62
C GLU A 696 -14.71 -14.06 -13.93
N VAL A 697 -13.80 -14.02 -12.95
CA VAL A 697 -12.43 -13.54 -13.11
C VAL A 697 -11.51 -14.69 -13.47
N GLY A 698 -10.50 -14.47 -14.29
CA GLY A 698 -9.42 -15.41 -14.53
C GLY A 698 -9.04 -15.57 -16.01
N THR A 699 -7.97 -16.34 -16.23
CA THR A 699 -7.40 -16.51 -17.59
C THR A 699 -8.34 -17.22 -18.55
N ARG A 700 -9.26 -18.04 -18.04
CA ARG A 700 -10.22 -18.77 -18.86
C ARG A 700 -11.34 -17.88 -19.40
N SER A 701 -11.86 -16.97 -18.60
CA SER A 701 -12.85 -15.97 -19.04
C SER A 701 -12.19 -14.86 -19.87
N GLY A 702 -10.91 -14.59 -19.64
CA GLY A 702 -10.17 -13.46 -20.19
C GLY A 702 -10.33 -12.19 -19.36
N ASN A 703 -11.14 -12.22 -18.30
CA ASN A 703 -11.35 -11.10 -17.38
C ASN A 703 -10.20 -11.04 -16.39
N LEU A 704 -9.32 -10.06 -16.54
CA LEU A 704 -8.12 -9.88 -15.75
C LEU A 704 -8.09 -8.44 -15.22
N PRO A 705 -8.91 -8.10 -14.22
CA PRO A 705 -8.77 -6.83 -13.54
C PRO A 705 -7.38 -6.77 -12.89
N ASP A 706 -6.78 -5.63 -12.79
CA ASP A 706 -5.45 -5.28 -12.21
C ASP A 706 -4.49 -6.41 -11.84
#